data_36b00f803ef75268f713695f4cf6acfe
#
_entry.id   36b00f803ef75268f713695f4cf6acfe
#
_cell.length_a   1.000
_cell.length_b   1.000
_cell.length_c   1.000
_cell.angle_alpha   90.00
_cell.angle_beta   90.00
_cell.angle_gamma   90.00
#
_symmetry.space_group_name_H-M   'P 1'
#
loop_
_entity.id
_entity.type
_entity.pdbx_description
1 polymer ?
#
loop_
_entity_poly.entity_id
_entity_poly.type
_entity_poly.pdbx_seq_one_letter_code
_entity_poly.pdbx_strand_id
1 'polypeptide(L)'
;MPRYTVHVRGEWLTVPCQTGTSTVRWLGKEALRRYIKNKPDNGGFASVEEVTFFVRCCKGLGLLDHDDALEDVLEDNEFVEVVIQGDVMSPDFIPSQPGGVYLYRYRDRYRESEQYLYLDGNSLTTEDLVNLGKGLYKIKLTPEAEIRVQKSRDVIDSIISEQRVVYGITTGFGKFARTVIPNSKLQELQVNLIRSHSAGVGKPLIPERCRMLLALRINVLAKGYSGLSLETLQQVIEAFNASCLPYIPEQGTVGASGDLAPLSHLALGLIGEGKMWSPKSGWADAKYVLEAHGLKPITLKPKEGLALINGTQMITSLGCEAVERANAIARQADIVAALTLEVLKGTTKAFDTDIHALRPHQGQIEVAFRFRSLLDSDHHPSEIAESHRFCDRVQDAYTLRCCPQVHGVVNDTIAFVNNIITTEINSATDNPMVFADRKETISGGNFHGEYPAKALDYLAIGVHELAAISERRIERLCNPSLSELPPFLVTEGGLNSGFMIAHCTAAALVSENKALCHPSSVDSLSTSAATEDHVSMGGWAARKALKVIEHVEQVLAIELLAACQGIEFLRPLRSTTPLEKVYDLVRSVVRPWIKDRFMAPDIEATHRLLVDQKVWEVAKPYIEKYRREHIPESRPISPTAFSLSASKSASYHHHHHSDSEEHDEL
;
A
#
# COMPACT_ATOMS: atom_id res chain seq x y z
N MET A 1 -13.66 12.89 34.04
CA MET A 1 -13.02 14.22 33.87
C MET A 1 -12.28 14.21 32.56
N PRO A 2 -12.73 15.00 31.57
CA PRO A 2 -12.07 15.03 30.26
C PRO A 2 -10.63 15.51 30.39
N ARG A 3 -9.76 14.94 29.57
CA ARG A 3 -8.35 15.30 29.48
C ARG A 3 -8.00 15.63 28.04
N TYR A 4 -7.15 16.62 27.86
CA TYR A 4 -6.66 17.03 26.55
C TYR A 4 -5.14 16.96 26.54
N THR A 5 -4.57 16.49 25.45
CA THR A 5 -3.12 16.49 25.24
C THR A 5 -2.76 17.71 24.41
N VAL A 6 -1.94 18.60 24.96
CA VAL A 6 -1.63 19.90 24.38
C VAL A 6 -0.16 19.99 24.03
N HIS A 7 0.14 20.36 22.79
CA HIS A 7 1.49 20.61 22.31
C HIS A 7 1.84 22.10 22.42
N VAL A 8 2.95 22.40 23.06
CA VAL A 8 3.49 23.75 23.19
C VAL A 8 4.99 23.72 22.92
N ARG A 9 5.47 24.34 21.85
CA ARG A 9 6.90 24.46 21.51
C ARG A 9 7.71 23.15 21.63
N GLY A 10 7.21 22.09 21.07
CA GLY A 10 7.88 20.78 21.09
C GLY A 10 7.63 19.95 22.35
N GLU A 11 6.90 20.44 23.32
CA GLU A 11 6.52 19.71 24.52
C GLU A 11 5.06 19.32 24.54
N TRP A 12 4.78 18.14 25.04
CA TRP A 12 3.43 17.61 25.20
C TRP A 12 3.02 17.64 26.66
N LEU A 13 1.83 18.15 26.91
CA LEU A 13 1.25 18.30 28.24
C LEU A 13 -0.13 17.68 28.28
N THR A 14 -0.45 16.94 29.34
CA THR A 14 -1.82 16.47 29.59
C THR A 14 -2.52 17.45 30.51
N VAL A 15 -3.59 18.03 30.06
CA VAL A 15 -4.36 19.03 30.80
C VAL A 15 -5.73 18.45 31.17
N PRO A 16 -6.00 18.15 32.45
CA PRO A 16 -7.33 17.76 32.87
C PRO A 16 -8.23 18.97 32.92
N CYS A 17 -9.48 18.81 32.47
CA CYS A 17 -10.48 19.85 32.45
C CYS A 17 -11.57 19.56 33.49
N GLN A 18 -11.81 20.48 34.39
CA GLN A 18 -12.97 20.42 35.28
C GLN A 18 -14.22 20.83 34.49
N THR A 19 -15.29 20.11 34.68
CA THR A 19 -16.50 20.09 33.86
C THR A 19 -17.16 21.45 33.56
N GLY A 20 -17.75 21.55 32.39
CA GLY A 20 -18.97 22.28 32.04
C GLY A 20 -18.81 23.71 31.54
N THR A 21 -17.76 24.47 31.88
CA THR A 21 -17.64 25.89 31.55
C THR A 21 -16.29 26.33 31.00
N SER A 22 -15.35 25.38 30.81
CA SER A 22 -14.01 25.68 30.30
C SER A 22 -14.04 25.98 28.83
N THR A 23 -13.38 27.08 28.43
CA THR A 23 -13.25 27.48 27.02
C THR A 23 -11.92 27.07 26.41
N VAL A 24 -11.82 27.17 25.08
CA VAL A 24 -10.58 27.01 24.36
C VAL A 24 -9.48 27.94 24.87
N ARG A 25 -9.83 29.20 25.17
CA ARG A 25 -8.90 30.17 25.77
C ARG A 25 -8.36 29.69 27.12
N TRP A 26 -9.21 29.12 27.96
CA TRP A 26 -8.78 28.55 29.23
C TRP A 26 -7.75 27.41 29.02
N LEU A 27 -8.02 26.50 28.09
CA LEU A 27 -7.12 25.39 27.80
C LEU A 27 -5.75 25.87 27.31
N GLY A 28 -5.74 26.86 26.42
CA GLY A 28 -4.51 27.45 25.91
C GLY A 28 -3.70 28.13 27.02
N LYS A 29 -4.36 28.94 27.87
CA LYS A 29 -3.71 29.61 29.02
C LYS A 29 -3.18 28.60 30.05
N GLU A 30 -3.95 27.55 30.36
CA GLU A 30 -3.54 26.54 31.33
C GLU A 30 -2.34 25.74 30.81
N ALA A 31 -2.33 25.38 29.53
CA ALA A 31 -1.20 24.72 28.89
C ALA A 31 0.05 25.60 28.93
N LEU A 32 -0.08 26.89 28.61
CA LEU A 32 1.03 27.85 28.68
C LEU A 32 1.53 28.05 30.11
N ARG A 33 0.64 28.11 31.08
CA ARG A 33 1.02 28.22 32.50
C ARG A 33 1.87 27.02 32.92
N ARG A 34 1.48 25.82 32.58
CA ARG A 34 2.24 24.59 32.87
C ARG A 34 3.57 24.55 32.13
N TYR A 35 3.59 24.97 30.86
CA TYR A 35 4.81 25.08 30.07
C TYR A 35 5.81 26.04 30.71
N ILE A 36 5.38 27.26 31.07
CA ILE A 36 6.22 28.30 31.69
C ILE A 36 6.76 27.83 33.03
N LYS A 37 5.91 27.24 33.86
CA LYS A 37 6.29 26.74 35.19
C LYS A 37 7.43 25.71 35.14
N ASN A 38 7.48 24.92 34.09
CA ASN A 38 8.47 23.85 33.93
C ASN A 38 9.77 24.32 33.25
N LYS A 39 9.88 25.61 32.91
CA LYS A 39 11.07 26.17 32.26
C LYS A 39 11.86 27.08 33.21
N PRO A 40 13.22 26.95 33.27
CA PRO A 40 14.05 27.75 34.17
C PRO A 40 13.98 29.26 33.90
N ASP A 41 13.76 29.64 32.65
CA ASP A 41 13.66 31.02 32.17
C ASP A 41 12.22 31.46 31.88
N ASN A 42 11.24 30.76 32.41
CA ASN A 42 9.82 30.93 32.11
C ASN A 42 9.51 30.87 30.60
N GLY A 43 10.30 30.13 29.82
CA GLY A 43 10.14 30.02 28.37
C GLY A 43 10.37 31.33 27.63
N GLY A 44 11.03 32.29 28.28
CA GLY A 44 11.28 33.63 27.73
C GLY A 44 10.13 34.62 27.90
N PHE A 45 9.13 34.30 28.74
CA PHE A 45 7.97 35.17 28.98
C PHE A 45 7.95 35.69 30.41
N ALA A 46 7.51 36.94 30.59
CA ALA A 46 7.36 37.54 31.92
C ALA A 46 6.11 37.00 32.64
N SER A 47 5.03 36.72 31.89
CA SER A 47 3.80 36.10 32.43
C SER A 47 2.96 35.47 31.31
N VAL A 48 2.03 34.60 31.69
CA VAL A 48 1.05 34.00 30.74
C VAL A 48 0.20 35.04 30.06
N GLU A 49 -0.10 36.12 30.76
CA GLU A 49 -0.98 37.21 30.26
C GLU A 49 -0.36 38.00 29.09
N GLU A 50 0.96 37.96 28.95
CA GLU A 50 1.68 38.62 27.86
C GLU A 50 1.77 37.80 26.58
N VAL A 51 1.37 36.52 26.63
CA VAL A 51 1.49 35.61 25.49
C VAL A 51 0.26 35.69 24.61
N THR A 52 0.48 36.06 23.34
CA THR A 52 -0.55 35.96 22.32
C THR A 52 -0.43 34.62 21.62
N PHE A 53 -1.50 33.87 21.60
CA PHE A 53 -1.51 32.52 21.05
C PHE A 53 -2.83 32.23 20.34
N PHE A 54 -2.85 31.16 19.54
CA PHE A 54 -4.05 30.53 19.04
C PHE A 54 -3.99 29.02 19.30
N VAL A 55 -5.15 28.37 19.32
CA VAL A 55 -5.29 26.93 19.54
C VAL A 55 -5.83 26.30 18.27
N ARG A 56 -5.25 25.19 17.87
CA ARG A 56 -5.72 24.42 16.72
C ARG A 56 -5.75 22.92 17.03
N CYS A 57 -6.63 22.18 16.35
CA CYS A 57 -6.63 20.72 16.43
C CYS A 57 -5.37 20.16 15.76
N CYS A 58 -4.71 19.21 16.39
CA CYS A 58 -3.62 18.46 15.73
C CYS A 58 -4.14 17.70 14.50
N LYS A 59 -5.39 17.29 14.54
CA LYS A 59 -6.08 16.65 13.44
C LYS A 59 -6.71 17.67 12.52
N GLY A 60 -6.23 17.76 11.28
CA GLY A 60 -6.77 18.68 10.28
C GLY A 60 -6.40 20.14 10.45
N LEU A 61 -5.62 20.48 11.49
CA LEU A 61 -5.09 21.83 11.76
C LEU A 61 -6.14 22.96 11.80
N GLY A 62 -7.41 22.62 12.07
CA GLY A 62 -8.49 23.58 12.20
C GLY A 62 -8.27 24.50 13.41
N LEU A 63 -8.37 25.82 13.18
CA LEU A 63 -8.34 26.81 14.26
C LEU A 63 -9.60 26.70 15.11
N LEU A 64 -9.42 26.79 16.44
CA LEU A 64 -10.50 26.79 17.40
C LEU A 64 -10.74 28.22 17.87
N ASP A 65 -12.01 28.59 17.97
CA ASP A 65 -12.39 29.89 18.53
C ASP A 65 -12.17 29.89 20.05
N HIS A 66 -11.51 30.92 20.58
CA HIS A 66 -11.18 31.03 21.99
C HIS A 66 -12.41 31.08 22.93
N ASP A 67 -13.53 31.50 22.41
CA ASP A 67 -14.76 31.66 23.20
C ASP A 67 -15.64 30.41 23.18
N ASP A 68 -15.31 29.43 22.34
CA ASP A 68 -16.04 28.16 22.30
C ASP A 68 -15.82 27.34 23.57
N ALA A 69 -16.85 26.66 24.02
CA ALA A 69 -16.77 25.70 25.10
C ALA A 69 -16.02 24.45 24.60
N LEU A 70 -15.10 23.91 25.42
CA LEU A 70 -14.32 22.75 25.06
C LEU A 70 -15.18 21.54 24.70
N GLU A 71 -16.29 21.34 25.43
CA GLU A 71 -17.23 20.24 25.21
C GLU A 71 -17.88 20.27 23.83
N ASP A 72 -18.02 21.46 23.23
CA ASP A 72 -18.68 21.65 21.93
C ASP A 72 -17.73 21.40 20.75
N VAL A 73 -16.42 21.54 20.95
CA VAL A 73 -15.42 21.53 19.86
C VAL A 73 -14.38 20.41 19.96
N LEU A 74 -14.23 19.80 21.15
CA LEU A 74 -13.24 18.73 21.39
C LEU A 74 -13.89 17.53 22.08
N GLU A 75 -13.44 16.35 21.68
CA GLU A 75 -13.76 15.09 22.34
C GLU A 75 -12.77 14.81 23.49
N ASP A 76 -13.14 13.93 24.44
CA ASP A 76 -12.24 13.49 25.50
C ASP A 76 -10.97 12.83 24.90
N ASN A 77 -9.82 13.12 25.49
CA ASN A 77 -8.49 12.69 25.03
C ASN A 77 -8.07 13.25 23.65
N GLU A 78 -8.65 14.35 23.20
CA GLU A 78 -8.24 14.96 21.95
C GLU A 78 -6.90 15.70 22.06
N PHE A 79 -6.20 15.80 20.94
CA PHE A 79 -4.89 16.43 20.82
C PHE A 79 -5.01 17.79 20.16
N VAL A 80 -4.48 18.80 20.82
CA VAL A 80 -4.47 20.19 20.34
C VAL A 80 -3.08 20.79 20.43
N GLU A 81 -2.86 21.83 19.65
CA GLU A 81 -1.62 22.60 19.66
C GLU A 81 -1.89 24.05 20.02
N VAL A 82 -1.09 24.57 20.93
CA VAL A 82 -1.04 26.00 21.25
C VAL A 82 0.13 26.59 20.47
N VAL A 83 -0.17 27.47 19.52
CA VAL A 83 0.80 28.18 18.71
C VAL A 83 0.99 29.59 19.25
N ILE A 84 2.22 29.91 19.65
CA ILE A 84 2.55 31.22 20.18
C ILE A 84 2.87 32.16 19.02
N GLN A 85 2.29 33.33 19.02
CA GLN A 85 2.53 34.33 17.98
C GLN A 85 4.01 34.74 17.96
N GLY A 86 4.61 34.70 16.79
CA GLY A 86 6.02 35.02 16.58
C GLY A 86 6.94 33.79 16.53
N ASP A 87 6.46 32.63 16.93
CA ASP A 87 7.23 31.41 16.77
C ASP A 87 7.26 30.97 15.30
N VAL A 88 8.41 30.45 14.87
CA VAL A 88 8.54 29.80 13.58
C VAL A 88 7.79 28.47 13.67
N MET A 89 6.81 28.28 12.81
CA MET A 89 6.08 27.02 12.74
C MET A 89 7.05 25.89 12.45
N SER A 90 7.07 24.89 13.34
CA SER A 90 7.93 23.72 13.15
C SER A 90 7.57 23.00 11.84
N PRO A 91 8.56 22.68 10.98
CA PRO A 91 8.32 21.87 9.80
C PRO A 91 7.83 20.46 10.12
N ASP A 92 7.85 20.05 11.38
CA ASP A 92 7.33 18.75 11.85
C ASP A 92 5.80 18.67 11.82
N PHE A 93 5.13 19.80 11.76
CA PHE A 93 3.71 19.88 11.41
C PHE A 93 3.57 20.11 9.91
N ILE A 94 3.95 19.13 9.12
CA ILE A 94 3.58 19.12 7.71
C ILE A 94 2.07 18.96 7.68
N PRO A 95 1.31 19.95 7.16
CA PRO A 95 -0.10 19.77 6.90
C PRO A 95 -0.23 18.48 6.11
N SER A 96 -1.17 17.66 6.50
CA SER A 96 -1.49 16.43 5.80
C SER A 96 -1.23 16.62 4.32
N GLN A 97 -0.28 15.89 3.80
CA GLN A 97 0.01 15.84 2.37
C GLN A 97 -1.28 15.70 1.56
N PRO A 98 -1.27 15.95 0.25
CA PRO A 98 -2.46 15.81 -0.59
C PRO A 98 -3.18 14.45 -0.50
N GLY A 99 -2.89 13.67 0.51
CA GLY A 99 -3.63 12.51 1.00
C GLY A 99 -4.80 12.80 1.93
N GLY A 100 -5.23 14.05 2.10
CA GLY A 100 -6.41 14.37 2.92
C GLY A 100 -7.66 13.58 2.57
N VAL A 101 -7.76 13.10 1.34
CA VAL A 101 -8.83 12.22 0.90
C VAL A 101 -8.68 10.80 1.45
N TYR A 102 -7.44 10.31 1.62
CA TYR A 102 -7.19 9.01 2.24
C TYR A 102 -7.51 9.03 3.73
N LEU A 103 -7.21 10.11 4.41
CA LEU A 103 -7.55 10.30 5.82
C LEU A 103 -9.06 10.34 6.07
N TYR A 104 -9.84 10.96 5.19
CA TYR A 104 -11.30 10.97 5.28
C TYR A 104 -11.89 9.57 5.08
N ARG A 105 -11.43 8.82 4.06
CA ARG A 105 -11.88 7.44 3.83
C ARG A 105 -11.46 6.49 4.94
N TYR A 106 -10.27 6.67 5.46
CA TYR A 106 -9.76 5.89 6.58
C TYR A 106 -10.60 6.12 7.84
N ARG A 107 -10.97 7.38 8.10
CA ARG A 107 -11.78 7.77 9.26
C ARG A 107 -13.18 7.18 9.22
N ASP A 108 -13.85 7.23 8.07
CA ASP A 108 -15.22 6.73 7.93
C ASP A 108 -15.28 5.21 7.95
N ARG A 109 -14.27 4.53 7.41
CA ARG A 109 -14.17 3.07 7.41
C ARG A 109 -13.75 2.51 8.77
N TYR A 110 -12.94 3.24 9.51
CA TYR A 110 -12.40 2.79 10.78
C TYR A 110 -13.45 2.74 11.91
N ARG A 111 -14.49 3.56 11.84
CA ARG A 111 -15.49 3.69 12.92
C ARG A 111 -16.33 2.45 13.20
N GLU A 112 -16.39 1.48 12.30
CA GLU A 112 -17.42 0.46 12.33
C GLU A 112 -16.95 -0.99 12.15
N SER A 113 -15.65 -1.28 12.08
CA SER A 113 -15.23 -2.67 11.92
C SER A 113 -15.19 -3.39 13.25
N GLU A 114 -16.25 -4.15 13.51
CA GLU A 114 -16.26 -5.17 14.57
C GLU A 114 -15.75 -6.52 14.05
N GLN A 115 -15.31 -6.60 12.77
CA GLN A 115 -14.83 -7.83 12.16
C GLN A 115 -13.35 -8.05 12.49
N TYR A 116 -13.04 -9.30 12.80
CA TYR A 116 -11.68 -9.75 13.10
C TYR A 116 -11.15 -10.67 12.01
N LEU A 117 -9.89 -10.47 11.67
CA LEU A 117 -9.12 -11.42 10.89
C LEU A 117 -8.22 -12.21 11.84
N TYR A 118 -8.29 -13.53 11.80
CA TYR A 118 -7.49 -14.41 12.65
C TYR A 118 -6.17 -14.72 11.95
N LEU A 119 -5.05 -14.32 12.56
CA LEU A 119 -3.72 -14.55 12.02
C LEU A 119 -3.06 -15.76 12.67
N ASP A 120 -2.42 -16.59 11.84
CA ASP A 120 -1.68 -17.77 12.26
C ASP A 120 -0.25 -17.83 11.70
N GLY A 121 0.14 -16.85 10.88
CA GLY A 121 1.44 -16.81 10.23
C GLY A 121 1.53 -17.59 8.92
N ASN A 122 0.47 -18.30 8.52
CA ASN A 122 0.54 -19.26 7.41
C ASN A 122 -0.46 -19.04 6.28
N SER A 123 -1.51 -18.25 6.50
CA SER A 123 -2.66 -18.21 5.59
C SER A 123 -3.08 -16.81 5.13
N LEU A 124 -2.24 -15.82 5.34
CA LEU A 124 -2.52 -14.44 4.93
C LEU A 124 -2.44 -14.30 3.41
N THR A 125 -3.43 -13.63 2.80
CA THR A 125 -3.40 -13.27 1.39
C THR A 125 -2.97 -11.82 1.21
N THR A 126 -2.51 -11.47 0.01
CA THR A 126 -2.16 -10.08 -0.32
C THR A 126 -3.39 -9.16 -0.21
N GLU A 127 -4.55 -9.64 -0.61
CA GLU A 127 -5.82 -8.92 -0.47
C GLU A 127 -6.18 -8.66 1.01
N ASP A 128 -6.06 -9.68 1.87
CA ASP A 128 -6.29 -9.54 3.30
C ASP A 128 -5.40 -8.47 3.93
N LEU A 129 -4.13 -8.45 3.56
CA LEU A 129 -3.19 -7.46 4.10
C LEU A 129 -3.56 -6.03 3.67
N VAL A 130 -3.93 -5.83 2.41
CA VAL A 130 -4.40 -4.53 1.93
C VAL A 130 -5.69 -4.13 2.64
N ASN A 131 -6.61 -5.06 2.88
CA ASN A 131 -7.84 -4.80 3.63
C ASN A 131 -7.57 -4.45 5.10
N LEU A 132 -6.58 -5.08 5.73
CA LEU A 132 -6.10 -4.67 7.05
C LEU A 132 -5.56 -3.24 7.04
N GLY A 133 -4.84 -2.87 5.99
CA GLY A 133 -4.36 -1.49 5.77
C GLY A 133 -5.50 -0.48 5.66
N LYS A 134 -6.58 -0.86 4.99
CA LYS A 134 -7.78 -0.02 4.83
C LYS A 134 -8.65 0.09 6.09
N GLY A 135 -8.30 -0.63 7.15
CA GLY A 135 -9.05 -0.61 8.41
C GLY A 135 -10.33 -1.44 8.40
N LEU A 136 -10.47 -2.38 7.46
CA LEU A 136 -11.68 -3.21 7.36
C LEU A 136 -11.75 -4.32 8.42
N TYR A 137 -10.61 -4.66 9.04
CA TYR A 137 -10.51 -5.71 10.04
C TYR A 137 -9.65 -5.29 11.22
N LYS A 138 -10.00 -5.82 12.38
CA LYS A 138 -9.13 -5.94 13.55
C LYS A 138 -8.45 -7.31 13.53
N ILE A 139 -7.43 -7.49 14.36
CA ILE A 139 -6.65 -8.72 14.39
C ILE A 139 -6.89 -9.47 15.71
N LYS A 140 -7.00 -10.79 15.59
CA LYS A 140 -6.87 -11.77 16.67
C LYS A 140 -5.93 -12.89 16.23
N LEU A 141 -5.31 -13.56 17.19
CA LEU A 141 -4.53 -14.77 16.92
C LEU A 141 -5.44 -15.99 16.93
N THR A 142 -5.10 -17.00 16.13
CA THR A 142 -5.71 -18.32 16.28
C THR A 142 -5.22 -18.97 17.58
N PRO A 143 -5.99 -19.88 18.20
CA PRO A 143 -5.55 -20.60 19.41
C PRO A 143 -4.22 -21.36 19.19
N GLU A 144 -4.04 -21.95 18.02
CA GLU A 144 -2.81 -22.68 17.65
C GLU A 144 -1.62 -21.74 17.57
N ALA A 145 -1.78 -20.52 17.06
CA ALA A 145 -0.72 -19.52 17.04
C ALA A 145 -0.30 -19.10 18.44
N GLU A 146 -1.26 -18.89 19.34
CA GLU A 146 -0.96 -18.56 20.74
C GLU A 146 -0.11 -19.64 21.41
N ILE A 147 -0.41 -20.91 21.16
CA ILE A 147 0.33 -22.04 21.70
C ILE A 147 1.76 -22.05 21.15
N ARG A 148 1.95 -21.84 19.83
CA ARG A 148 3.28 -21.81 19.20
C ARG A 148 4.12 -20.67 19.72
N VAL A 149 3.54 -19.50 19.86
CA VAL A 149 4.24 -18.31 20.41
C VAL A 149 4.72 -18.58 21.84
N GLN A 150 3.87 -19.14 22.67
CA GLN A 150 4.24 -19.46 24.06
C GLN A 150 5.36 -20.50 24.14
N LYS A 151 5.28 -21.57 23.35
CA LYS A 151 6.35 -22.60 23.30
C LYS A 151 7.69 -22.02 22.87
N SER A 152 7.68 -21.14 21.88
CA SER A 152 8.86 -20.43 21.41
C SER A 152 9.48 -19.56 22.52
N ARG A 153 8.64 -18.83 23.26
CA ARG A 153 9.11 -17.99 24.38
C ARG A 153 9.69 -18.82 25.52
N ASP A 154 9.14 -19.99 25.80
CA ASP A 154 9.64 -20.88 26.84
C ASP A 154 11.09 -21.28 26.56
N VAL A 155 11.49 -21.47 25.33
CA VAL A 155 12.91 -21.75 24.97
C VAL A 155 13.82 -20.57 25.31
N ILE A 156 13.38 -19.34 25.00
CA ILE A 156 14.14 -18.13 25.34
C ILE A 156 14.29 -17.98 26.86
N ASP A 157 13.21 -18.17 27.60
CA ASP A 157 13.24 -18.08 29.06
C ASP A 157 14.17 -19.12 29.67
N SER A 158 14.24 -20.33 29.11
CA SER A 158 15.21 -21.37 29.51
C SER A 158 16.66 -20.94 29.27
N ILE A 159 16.94 -20.34 28.10
CA ILE A 159 18.29 -19.84 27.76
C ILE A 159 18.75 -18.80 28.79
N ILE A 160 17.85 -17.89 29.13
CA ILE A 160 18.16 -16.81 30.11
C ILE A 160 18.35 -17.37 31.50
N SER A 161 17.48 -18.25 31.98
CA SER A 161 17.58 -18.84 33.34
C SER A 161 18.80 -19.73 33.50
N GLU A 162 19.22 -20.44 32.45
CA GLU A 162 20.40 -21.28 32.42
C GLU A 162 21.71 -20.51 32.14
N GLN A 163 21.61 -19.20 31.88
CA GLN A 163 22.73 -18.31 31.56
C GLN A 163 23.57 -18.79 30.37
N ARG A 164 22.92 -19.38 29.35
CA ARG A 164 23.60 -19.83 28.13
C ARG A 164 24.02 -18.65 27.26
N VAL A 165 25.12 -18.81 26.52
CA VAL A 165 25.59 -17.83 25.56
C VAL A 165 24.97 -18.16 24.19
N VAL A 166 24.04 -17.35 23.73
CA VAL A 166 23.34 -17.55 22.45
C VAL A 166 23.29 -16.23 21.71
N TYR A 167 23.72 -16.27 20.43
CA TYR A 167 23.72 -15.09 19.53
C TYR A 167 22.35 -14.40 19.49
N GLY A 168 22.37 -13.08 19.62
CA GLY A 168 21.18 -12.24 19.55
C GLY A 168 20.24 -12.31 20.74
N ILE A 169 20.51 -13.19 21.71
CA ILE A 169 19.74 -13.35 22.95
C ILE A 169 20.55 -12.87 24.14
N THR A 170 21.76 -13.40 24.31
CA THR A 170 22.66 -13.05 25.41
C THR A 170 24.00 -12.46 24.93
N THR A 171 24.06 -12.06 23.68
CA THR A 171 25.21 -11.40 23.03
C THR A 171 24.83 -10.11 22.36
N GLY A 172 25.81 -9.30 21.99
CA GLY A 172 25.63 -8.19 21.04
C GLY A 172 25.33 -8.73 19.63
N PHE A 173 25.18 -7.80 18.67
CA PHE A 173 24.72 -8.09 17.32
C PHE A 173 25.82 -7.86 16.28
N GLY A 174 25.74 -8.56 15.15
CA GLY A 174 26.66 -8.40 14.02
C GLY A 174 28.13 -8.56 14.46
N LYS A 175 28.91 -7.51 14.33
CA LYS A 175 30.33 -7.48 14.72
C LYS A 175 30.54 -7.76 16.23
N PHE A 176 29.53 -7.49 17.05
CA PHE A 176 29.55 -7.72 18.51
C PHE A 176 29.03 -9.10 18.92
N ALA A 177 28.93 -10.04 18.00
CA ALA A 177 28.38 -11.37 18.24
C ALA A 177 29.10 -12.16 19.36
N ARG A 178 30.37 -11.86 19.62
CA ARG A 178 31.17 -12.51 20.67
C ARG A 178 31.12 -11.80 22.04
N THR A 179 30.50 -10.62 22.07
CA THR A 179 30.38 -9.87 23.34
C THR A 179 29.21 -10.39 24.15
N VAL A 180 29.47 -11.04 25.25
CA VAL A 180 28.44 -11.58 26.17
C VAL A 180 27.87 -10.44 27.00
N ILE A 181 26.53 -10.36 27.06
CA ILE A 181 25.81 -9.36 27.81
C ILE A 181 25.31 -9.98 29.14
N PRO A 182 25.60 -9.38 30.31
CA PRO A 182 25.05 -9.85 31.56
C PRO A 182 23.52 -9.81 31.56
N ASN A 183 22.87 -10.80 32.22
CA ASN A 183 21.43 -10.87 32.33
C ASN A 183 20.78 -9.57 32.84
N SER A 184 21.44 -8.88 33.77
CA SER A 184 20.97 -7.61 34.32
C SER A 184 20.92 -6.47 33.30
N LYS A 185 21.59 -6.61 32.15
CA LYS A 185 21.68 -5.62 31.07
C LYS A 185 20.88 -6.00 29.83
N LEU A 186 20.23 -7.15 29.79
CA LEU A 186 19.51 -7.62 28.57
C LEU A 186 18.34 -6.74 28.21
N GLN A 187 17.63 -6.16 29.15
CA GLN A 187 16.55 -5.23 28.89
C GLN A 187 17.07 -3.91 28.27
N GLU A 188 18.15 -3.37 28.84
CA GLU A 188 18.82 -2.17 28.32
C GLU A 188 19.32 -2.41 26.89
N LEU A 189 19.84 -3.61 26.60
CA LEU A 189 20.26 -4.01 25.27
C LEU A 189 19.10 -3.88 24.24
N GLN A 190 17.91 -4.32 24.61
CA GLN A 190 16.74 -4.25 23.72
C GLN A 190 16.41 -2.79 23.36
N VAL A 191 16.34 -1.92 24.35
CA VAL A 191 16.01 -0.50 24.16
C VAL A 191 17.10 0.21 23.36
N ASN A 192 18.38 -0.04 23.67
CA ASN A 192 19.50 0.54 22.94
C ASN A 192 19.52 0.13 21.48
N LEU A 193 19.20 -1.13 21.18
CA LEU A 193 19.07 -1.65 19.83
C LEU A 193 18.02 -0.85 19.03
N ILE A 194 16.82 -0.72 19.59
CA ILE A 194 15.72 0.02 18.95
C ILE A 194 16.10 1.48 18.71
N ARG A 195 16.66 2.14 19.71
CA ARG A 195 17.05 3.56 19.61
C ARG A 195 18.13 3.79 18.56
N SER A 196 19.18 3.00 18.56
CA SER A 196 20.30 3.18 17.62
C SER A 196 19.92 2.84 16.18
N HIS A 197 18.98 1.93 15.99
CA HIS A 197 18.52 1.51 14.66
C HIS A 197 17.38 2.36 14.10
N SER A 198 16.77 3.20 14.93
CA SER A 198 15.75 4.17 14.50
C SER A 198 16.42 5.39 13.86
N ALA A 199 17.05 5.17 12.72
CA ALA A 199 17.87 6.14 12.02
C ALA A 199 17.39 6.40 10.57
N GLY A 200 16.14 6.11 10.28
CA GLY A 200 15.52 6.39 8.99
C GLY A 200 15.27 7.88 8.78
N VAL A 201 15.12 8.26 7.52
CA VAL A 201 14.86 9.64 7.08
C VAL A 201 13.78 9.69 6.02
N GLY A 202 13.30 10.88 5.70
CA GLY A 202 12.30 11.11 4.68
C GLY A 202 10.89 11.20 5.26
N LYS A 203 9.91 11.16 4.37
CA LYS A 203 8.51 11.27 4.74
C LYS A 203 8.05 10.02 5.48
N PRO A 204 7.13 10.15 6.45
CA PRO A 204 6.56 8.97 7.08
C PRO A 204 5.65 8.21 6.12
N LEU A 205 5.57 6.90 6.31
CA LEU A 205 4.54 6.10 5.65
C LEU A 205 3.16 6.62 6.05
N ILE A 206 2.25 6.65 5.08
CA ILE A 206 0.84 6.99 5.37
C ILE A 206 0.22 5.95 6.30
N PRO A 207 -0.82 6.30 7.08
CA PRO A 207 -1.43 5.40 8.04
C PRO A 207 -1.82 4.02 7.49
N GLU A 208 -2.37 3.95 6.28
CA GLU A 208 -2.70 2.66 5.66
C GLU A 208 -1.48 1.75 5.52
N ARG A 209 -0.34 2.30 5.10
CA ARG A 209 0.92 1.54 4.95
C ARG A 209 1.52 1.15 6.28
N CYS A 210 1.42 2.03 7.29
CA CYS A 210 1.81 1.69 8.66
C CYS A 210 0.99 0.53 9.21
N ARG A 211 -0.32 0.52 8.98
CA ARG A 211 -1.19 -0.59 9.37
C ARG A 211 -0.76 -1.89 8.70
N MET A 212 -0.48 -1.86 7.40
CA MET A 212 -0.04 -3.05 6.67
C MET A 212 1.28 -3.59 7.24
N LEU A 213 2.24 -2.71 7.49
CA LEU A 213 3.52 -3.10 8.05
C LEU A 213 3.36 -3.72 9.44
N LEU A 214 2.58 -3.10 10.30
CA LEU A 214 2.32 -3.59 11.65
C LEU A 214 1.57 -4.94 11.62
N ALA A 215 0.54 -5.06 10.81
CA ALA A 215 -0.23 -6.29 10.62
C ALA A 215 0.66 -7.44 10.12
N LEU A 216 1.52 -7.16 9.15
CA LEU A 216 2.43 -8.16 8.61
C LEU A 216 3.47 -8.59 9.65
N ARG A 217 3.98 -7.66 10.46
CA ARG A 217 4.86 -8.03 11.57
C ARG A 217 4.16 -8.93 12.59
N ILE A 218 2.91 -8.63 12.91
CA ILE A 218 2.09 -9.49 13.78
C ILE A 218 1.97 -10.90 13.18
N ASN A 219 1.72 -11.01 11.87
CA ASN A 219 1.60 -12.31 11.21
C ASN A 219 2.88 -13.14 11.29
N VAL A 220 4.02 -12.53 11.11
CA VAL A 220 5.32 -13.20 11.25
C VAL A 220 5.56 -13.68 12.68
N LEU A 221 5.26 -12.84 13.66
CA LEU A 221 5.38 -13.18 15.07
C LEU A 221 4.41 -14.29 15.49
N ALA A 222 3.21 -14.29 14.92
CA ALA A 222 2.20 -15.33 15.14
C ALA A 222 2.65 -16.72 14.68
N LYS A 223 3.62 -16.79 13.77
CA LYS A 223 4.18 -18.04 13.27
C LYS A 223 4.93 -18.83 14.35
N GLY A 224 5.46 -18.13 15.37
CA GLY A 224 6.01 -18.78 16.57
C GLY A 224 7.49 -19.18 16.47
N TYR A 225 8.30 -18.44 15.71
CA TYR A 225 9.74 -18.71 15.58
C TYR A 225 10.63 -17.56 16.08
N SER A 226 10.03 -16.50 16.59
CA SER A 226 10.79 -15.28 16.98
C SER A 226 11.17 -15.21 18.45
N GLY A 227 10.50 -15.96 19.31
CA GLY A 227 10.75 -15.94 20.74
C GLY A 227 10.15 -14.73 21.47
N LEU A 228 9.25 -14.00 20.85
CA LEU A 228 8.47 -12.94 21.48
C LEU A 228 7.48 -13.54 22.46
N SER A 229 7.29 -12.92 23.64
CA SER A 229 6.28 -13.39 24.58
C SER A 229 4.86 -13.13 24.03
N LEU A 230 3.93 -13.99 24.40
CA LEU A 230 2.52 -13.82 24.02
C LEU A 230 1.95 -12.50 24.57
N GLU A 231 2.33 -12.12 25.78
CA GLU A 231 1.93 -10.84 26.38
C GLU A 231 2.35 -9.64 25.53
N THR A 232 3.61 -9.60 25.10
CA THR A 232 4.11 -8.52 24.23
C THR A 232 3.40 -8.52 22.87
N LEU A 233 3.17 -9.69 22.27
CA LEU A 233 2.45 -9.78 21.00
C LEU A 233 1.01 -9.29 21.14
N GLN A 234 0.33 -9.59 22.23
CA GLN A 234 -1.02 -9.07 22.50
C GLN A 234 -1.03 -7.55 22.62
N GLN A 235 0.00 -6.95 23.24
CA GLN A 235 0.13 -5.49 23.29
C GLN A 235 0.32 -4.86 21.90
N VAL A 236 1.10 -5.51 21.04
CA VAL A 236 1.27 -5.07 19.64
C VAL A 236 -0.07 -5.14 18.89
N ILE A 237 -0.83 -6.20 19.07
CA ILE A 237 -2.16 -6.37 18.47
C ILE A 237 -3.13 -5.30 18.99
N GLU A 238 -3.12 -4.99 20.27
CA GLU A 238 -3.96 -3.94 20.85
C GLU A 238 -3.64 -2.57 20.23
N ALA A 239 -2.38 -2.24 20.02
CA ALA A 239 -1.97 -1.01 19.36
C ALA A 239 -2.49 -0.97 17.91
N PHE A 240 -2.39 -2.07 17.17
CA PHE A 240 -2.95 -2.19 15.83
C PHE A 240 -4.47 -1.98 15.84
N ASN A 241 -5.18 -2.67 16.72
CA ASN A 241 -6.64 -2.60 16.81
C ASN A 241 -7.15 -1.22 17.23
N ALA A 242 -6.36 -0.47 17.98
CA ALA A 242 -6.65 0.93 18.33
C ALA A 242 -6.20 1.94 17.29
N SER A 243 -5.56 1.48 16.20
CA SER A 243 -4.91 2.35 15.19
C SER A 243 -3.90 3.34 15.78
N CYS A 244 -3.12 2.87 16.74
CA CYS A 244 -1.94 3.56 17.23
C CYS A 244 -0.75 3.17 16.34
N LEU A 245 -0.44 4.02 15.35
CA LEU A 245 0.47 3.68 14.26
C LEU A 245 1.79 4.44 14.38
N PRO A 246 2.94 3.73 14.47
CA PRO A 246 4.24 4.38 14.62
C PRO A 246 4.64 5.24 13.41
N TYR A 247 5.43 6.27 13.67
CA TYR A 247 6.04 7.12 12.64
C TYR A 247 7.23 6.38 12.01
N ILE A 248 7.10 6.01 10.75
CA ILE A 248 8.10 5.22 10.04
C ILE A 248 8.57 5.98 8.80
N PRO A 249 9.77 6.59 8.82
CA PRO A 249 10.34 7.21 7.62
C PRO A 249 10.53 6.18 6.50
N GLU A 250 10.29 6.61 5.28
CA GLU A 250 10.32 5.69 4.13
C GLU A 250 11.71 5.26 3.68
N GLN A 251 12.77 6.01 4.06
CA GLN A 251 14.14 5.77 3.62
C GLN A 251 15.02 5.33 4.80
N GLY A 252 15.90 4.36 4.56
CA GLY A 252 16.88 3.92 5.57
C GLY A 252 17.17 2.43 5.58
N THR A 253 16.42 1.62 4.83
CA THR A 253 16.70 0.18 4.73
C THR A 253 17.50 -0.14 3.47
N VAL A 254 18.47 -1.03 3.63
CA VAL A 254 19.20 -1.66 2.51
C VAL A 254 18.82 -3.14 2.33
N GLY A 255 17.96 -3.68 3.21
CA GLY A 255 17.39 -5.01 3.10
C GLY A 255 18.38 -6.16 3.24
N ALA A 256 19.46 -5.97 4.03
CA ALA A 256 20.46 -7.00 4.28
C ALA A 256 20.09 -7.92 5.44
N SER A 257 19.98 -7.36 6.65
CA SER A 257 19.43 -8.05 7.83
C SER A 257 17.93 -7.78 7.94
N GLY A 258 17.24 -7.73 6.82
CA GLY A 258 15.90 -7.24 6.71
C GLY A 258 15.82 -5.71 6.78
N ASP A 259 14.65 -5.24 7.17
CA ASP A 259 14.30 -3.82 7.18
C ASP A 259 14.52 -3.21 8.57
N LEU A 260 15.78 -3.17 9.00
CA LEU A 260 16.14 -2.80 10.39
C LEU A 260 15.64 -1.40 10.77
N ALA A 261 15.97 -0.37 10.01
CA ALA A 261 15.58 0.99 10.35
C ALA A 261 14.06 1.18 10.41
N PRO A 262 13.26 0.83 9.37
CA PRO A 262 11.81 1.00 9.46
C PRO A 262 11.15 0.19 10.56
N LEU A 263 11.57 -1.05 10.77
CA LEU A 263 11.02 -1.89 11.84
C LEU A 263 11.45 -1.39 13.24
N SER A 264 12.61 -0.76 13.33
CA SER A 264 13.05 -0.12 14.59
C SER A 264 12.18 1.10 14.91
N HIS A 265 11.84 1.92 13.92
CA HIS A 265 10.88 3.01 14.10
C HIS A 265 9.50 2.49 14.51
N LEU A 266 9.06 1.37 13.94
CA LEU A 266 7.83 0.71 14.36
C LEU A 266 7.91 0.34 15.85
N ALA A 267 8.97 -0.34 16.27
CA ALA A 267 9.18 -0.74 17.66
C ALA A 267 9.35 0.47 18.58
N LEU A 268 10.02 1.52 18.14
CA LEU A 268 10.21 2.75 18.91
C LEU A 268 8.88 3.38 19.33
N GLY A 269 7.95 3.50 18.42
CA GLY A 269 6.60 3.98 18.72
C GLY A 269 5.89 3.10 19.74
N LEU A 270 6.00 1.78 19.60
CA LEU A 270 5.36 0.82 20.50
C LEU A 270 5.94 0.86 21.94
N ILE A 271 7.20 1.21 22.10
CA ILE A 271 7.80 1.42 23.44
C ILE A 271 7.55 2.84 23.98
N GLY A 272 6.79 3.66 23.28
CA GLY A 272 6.37 4.98 23.72
C GLY A 272 7.34 6.10 23.41
N GLU A 273 8.26 5.92 22.48
CA GLU A 273 9.22 6.94 22.06
C GLU A 273 8.94 7.38 20.62
N GLY A 274 9.38 8.57 20.26
CA GLY A 274 9.11 9.15 18.95
C GLY A 274 7.65 9.54 18.76
N LYS A 275 7.19 9.52 17.50
CA LYS A 275 5.83 9.94 17.12
C LYS A 275 4.95 8.73 16.79
N MET A 276 3.66 8.93 16.92
CA MET A 276 2.63 7.95 16.59
C MET A 276 1.41 8.65 16.04
N TRP A 277 0.70 8.00 15.14
CA TRP A 277 -0.54 8.51 14.56
C TRP A 277 -1.73 7.75 15.13
N SER A 278 -2.81 8.46 15.38
CA SER A 278 -4.12 7.83 15.61
C SER A 278 -5.21 8.68 14.98
N PRO A 279 -6.43 8.11 14.77
CA PRO A 279 -7.55 8.89 14.24
C PRO A 279 -7.92 10.10 15.10
N LYS A 280 -7.64 10.05 16.39
CA LYS A 280 -7.94 11.13 17.34
C LYS A 280 -6.88 12.23 17.37
N SER A 281 -5.61 11.85 17.22
CA SER A 281 -4.49 12.76 17.47
C SER A 281 -3.83 13.32 16.21
N GLY A 282 -3.90 12.61 15.07
CA GLY A 282 -2.91 12.80 14.02
C GLY A 282 -1.52 12.39 14.53
N TRP A 283 -0.45 12.95 13.97
CA TRP A 283 0.92 12.69 14.44
C TRP A 283 1.19 13.41 15.76
N ALA A 284 1.51 12.67 16.79
CA ALA A 284 1.80 13.21 18.12
C ALA A 284 2.81 12.31 18.85
N ASP A 285 3.22 12.70 20.04
CA ASP A 285 4.14 11.89 20.85
C ASP A 285 3.56 10.51 21.15
N ALA A 286 4.34 9.46 20.89
CA ALA A 286 3.87 8.08 20.95
C ALA A 286 3.35 7.68 22.34
N LYS A 287 4.00 8.10 23.42
CA LYS A 287 3.58 7.80 24.78
C LYS A 287 2.16 8.33 25.04
N TYR A 288 1.91 9.57 24.67
CA TYR A 288 0.60 10.20 24.91
C TYR A 288 -0.48 9.59 24.01
N VAL A 289 -0.16 9.24 22.76
CA VAL A 289 -1.11 8.55 21.89
C VAL A 289 -1.53 7.20 22.47
N LEU A 290 -0.59 6.39 22.93
CA LEU A 290 -0.88 5.12 23.58
C LEU A 290 -1.75 5.30 24.82
N GLU A 291 -1.38 6.22 25.69
CA GLU A 291 -2.12 6.50 26.94
C GLU A 291 -3.55 6.99 26.67
N ALA A 292 -3.75 7.82 25.66
CA ALA A 292 -5.07 8.31 25.25
C ALA A 292 -6.01 7.18 24.77
N HIS A 293 -5.47 6.06 24.34
CA HIS A 293 -6.22 4.87 23.95
C HIS A 293 -6.27 3.79 25.06
N GLY A 294 -5.84 4.12 26.27
CA GLY A 294 -5.82 3.20 27.38
C GLY A 294 -4.73 2.13 27.29
N LEU A 295 -3.74 2.35 26.44
CA LEU A 295 -2.62 1.43 26.24
C LEU A 295 -1.38 1.90 26.98
N LYS A 296 -0.51 0.95 27.30
CA LYS A 296 0.80 1.23 27.92
C LYS A 296 1.89 1.06 26.90
N PRO A 297 2.97 1.89 26.95
CA PRO A 297 4.19 1.58 26.23
C PRO A 297 4.69 0.17 26.57
N ILE A 298 5.16 -0.54 25.55
CA ILE A 298 5.67 -1.90 25.73
C ILE A 298 7.01 -1.85 26.47
N THR A 299 7.14 -2.70 27.48
CA THR A 299 8.43 -2.97 28.15
C THR A 299 9.04 -4.21 27.52
N LEU A 300 10.16 -4.06 26.84
CA LEU A 300 10.80 -5.15 26.12
C LEU A 300 11.52 -6.11 27.07
N LYS A 301 11.26 -7.39 26.89
CA LYS A 301 11.99 -8.49 27.53
C LYS A 301 13.17 -8.90 26.64
N PRO A 302 14.12 -9.72 27.15
CA PRO A 302 15.23 -10.20 26.34
C PRO A 302 14.78 -10.86 25.03
N LYS A 303 15.51 -10.63 23.95
CA LYS A 303 15.24 -11.02 22.54
C LYS A 303 14.09 -10.24 21.89
N GLU A 304 13.22 -9.57 22.62
CA GLU A 304 12.03 -8.92 22.07
C GLU A 304 12.35 -7.71 21.19
N GLY A 305 13.42 -6.99 21.47
CA GLY A 305 13.89 -5.92 20.59
C GLY A 305 14.23 -6.44 19.20
N LEU A 306 15.09 -7.45 19.13
CA LEU A 306 15.48 -8.07 17.86
C LEU A 306 14.29 -8.76 17.18
N ALA A 307 13.42 -9.41 17.94
CA ALA A 307 12.23 -10.05 17.41
C ALA A 307 11.26 -9.07 16.71
N LEU A 308 11.24 -7.82 17.13
CA LEU A 308 10.39 -6.80 16.51
C LEU A 308 11.00 -6.20 15.23
N ILE A 309 12.32 -6.22 15.07
CA ILE A 309 12.97 -5.45 14.01
C ILE A 309 13.62 -6.28 12.91
N ASN A 310 13.84 -7.57 13.12
CA ASN A 310 14.51 -8.41 12.14
C ASN A 310 13.50 -9.08 11.21
N GLY A 311 13.51 -8.70 9.95
CA GLY A 311 12.58 -9.23 8.95
C GLY A 311 12.42 -8.34 7.72
N THR A 312 11.67 -8.82 6.73
CA THR A 312 11.50 -8.20 5.41
C THR A 312 10.17 -7.44 5.25
N GLN A 313 9.50 -7.11 6.35
CA GLN A 313 8.10 -6.69 6.29
C GLN A 313 7.89 -5.32 5.67
N MET A 314 8.87 -4.39 5.72
CA MET A 314 8.76 -3.11 5.01
C MET A 314 8.69 -3.35 3.50
N ILE A 315 9.64 -4.10 2.95
CA ILE A 315 9.67 -4.44 1.53
C ILE A 315 8.39 -5.18 1.14
N THR A 316 8.01 -6.16 1.94
CA THR A 316 6.94 -7.10 1.60
C THR A 316 5.55 -6.49 1.77
N SER A 317 5.33 -5.63 2.76
CA SER A 317 4.05 -4.93 2.91
C SER A 317 3.80 -3.93 1.79
N LEU A 318 4.81 -3.14 1.42
CA LEU A 318 4.74 -2.27 0.25
C LEU A 318 4.55 -3.09 -1.02
N GLY A 319 5.22 -4.25 -1.10
CA GLY A 319 5.06 -5.20 -2.20
C GLY A 319 3.65 -5.74 -2.33
N CYS A 320 2.96 -6.01 -1.24
CA CYS A 320 1.54 -6.42 -1.27
C CYS A 320 0.64 -5.35 -1.89
N GLU A 321 0.79 -4.11 -1.48
CA GLU A 321 0.05 -3.00 -2.07
C GLU A 321 0.35 -2.90 -3.56
N ALA A 322 1.63 -3.01 -3.93
CA ALA A 322 2.06 -2.96 -5.32
C ALA A 322 1.43 -4.07 -6.17
N VAL A 323 1.42 -5.29 -5.69
CA VAL A 323 0.81 -6.44 -6.40
C VAL A 323 -0.70 -6.26 -6.56
N GLU A 324 -1.40 -5.86 -5.50
CA GLU A 324 -2.85 -5.66 -5.56
C GLU A 324 -3.23 -4.52 -6.51
N ARG A 325 -2.52 -3.41 -6.46
CA ARG A 325 -2.75 -2.28 -7.37
C ARG A 325 -2.38 -2.64 -8.81
N ALA A 326 -1.32 -3.41 -9.02
CA ALA A 326 -0.92 -3.87 -10.34
C ALA A 326 -1.99 -4.79 -10.95
N ASN A 327 -2.51 -5.74 -10.19
CA ASN A 327 -3.63 -6.60 -10.63
C ASN A 327 -4.86 -5.76 -11.00
N ALA A 328 -5.22 -4.82 -10.16
CA ALA A 328 -6.38 -3.97 -10.37
C ALA A 328 -6.24 -3.13 -11.64
N ILE A 329 -5.09 -2.52 -11.87
CA ILE A 329 -4.90 -1.67 -13.03
C ILE A 329 -4.70 -2.47 -14.31
N ALA A 330 -4.05 -3.64 -14.25
CA ALA A 330 -3.80 -4.46 -15.44
C ALA A 330 -5.10 -4.91 -16.12
N ARG A 331 -6.07 -5.40 -15.36
CA ARG A 331 -7.37 -5.81 -15.93
C ARG A 331 -8.21 -4.62 -16.40
N GLN A 332 -8.08 -3.46 -15.77
CA GLN A 332 -8.76 -2.23 -16.22
C GLN A 332 -8.09 -1.62 -17.45
N ALA A 333 -6.77 -1.81 -17.61
CA ALA A 333 -6.04 -1.40 -18.81
C ALA A 333 -6.63 -2.04 -20.09
N ASP A 334 -7.07 -3.29 -20.01
CA ASP A 334 -7.71 -3.98 -21.13
C ASP A 334 -9.05 -3.31 -21.50
N ILE A 335 -9.81 -2.91 -20.50
CA ILE A 335 -11.11 -2.22 -20.70
C ILE A 335 -10.89 -0.85 -21.35
N VAL A 336 -9.95 -0.08 -20.86
CA VAL A 336 -9.60 1.24 -21.40
C VAL A 336 -9.11 1.11 -22.85
N ALA A 337 -8.23 0.15 -23.11
CA ALA A 337 -7.73 -0.10 -24.46
C ALA A 337 -8.84 -0.56 -25.43
N ALA A 338 -9.78 -1.37 -24.96
CA ALA A 338 -10.94 -1.79 -25.76
C ALA A 338 -11.81 -0.59 -26.15
N LEU A 339 -12.06 0.35 -25.25
CA LEU A 339 -12.77 1.57 -25.54
C LEU A 339 -12.03 2.42 -26.59
N THR A 340 -10.72 2.55 -26.44
CA THR A 340 -9.87 3.26 -27.41
C THR A 340 -9.91 2.59 -28.78
N LEU A 341 -9.90 1.26 -28.82
CA LEU A 341 -10.01 0.49 -30.07
C LEU A 341 -11.33 0.82 -30.79
N GLU A 342 -12.43 0.87 -30.07
CA GLU A 342 -13.75 1.28 -30.65
C GLU A 342 -13.68 2.68 -31.24
N VAL A 343 -13.14 3.64 -30.48
CA VAL A 343 -13.02 5.03 -30.91
C VAL A 343 -12.17 5.16 -32.20
N LEU A 344 -11.08 4.41 -32.26
CA LEU A 344 -10.16 4.40 -33.40
C LEU A 344 -10.61 3.45 -34.51
N LYS A 345 -11.81 2.86 -34.39
CA LYS A 345 -12.41 1.96 -35.36
C LYS A 345 -11.55 0.75 -35.70
N GLY A 346 -10.99 0.13 -34.66
CA GLY A 346 -10.17 -1.08 -34.78
C GLY A 346 -11.00 -2.33 -35.01
N THR A 347 -10.35 -3.39 -35.52
CA THR A 347 -10.99 -4.69 -35.74
C THR A 347 -10.84 -5.60 -34.53
N THR A 348 -11.82 -6.48 -34.30
CA THR A 348 -11.78 -7.52 -33.30
C THR A 348 -11.05 -8.78 -33.71
N LYS A 349 -10.68 -8.92 -34.97
CA LYS A 349 -10.05 -10.13 -35.54
C LYS A 349 -8.74 -10.51 -34.88
N ALA A 350 -7.97 -9.53 -34.40
CA ALA A 350 -6.70 -9.77 -33.72
C ALA A 350 -6.84 -10.49 -32.36
N PHE A 351 -8.04 -10.57 -31.81
CA PHE A 351 -8.34 -11.19 -30.52
C PHE A 351 -8.98 -12.57 -30.67
N ASP A 352 -8.99 -13.12 -31.88
CA ASP A 352 -9.54 -14.44 -32.19
C ASP A 352 -8.89 -15.52 -31.34
N THR A 353 -9.70 -16.43 -30.78
CA THR A 353 -9.29 -17.51 -29.90
C THR A 353 -8.17 -18.36 -30.48
N ASP A 354 -8.24 -18.67 -31.77
CA ASP A 354 -7.28 -19.58 -32.41
C ASP A 354 -5.87 -18.98 -32.49
N ILE A 355 -5.76 -17.66 -32.68
CA ILE A 355 -4.45 -16.99 -32.70
C ILE A 355 -3.72 -17.19 -31.38
N HIS A 356 -4.41 -17.00 -30.27
CA HIS A 356 -3.81 -17.01 -28.92
C HIS A 356 -3.62 -18.45 -28.41
N ALA A 357 -4.40 -19.39 -28.88
CA ALA A 357 -4.21 -20.81 -28.62
C ALA A 357 -2.91 -21.35 -29.25
N LEU A 358 -2.44 -20.73 -30.33
CA LEU A 358 -1.19 -21.11 -31.00
C LEU A 358 0.07 -20.53 -30.34
N ARG A 359 -0.08 -19.54 -29.45
CA ARG A 359 0.98 -18.99 -28.60
C ARG A 359 0.44 -18.88 -27.18
N PRO A 360 0.35 -19.99 -26.46
CA PRO A 360 -0.52 -20.14 -25.29
C PRO A 360 0.08 -19.60 -24.00
N HIS A 361 0.60 -18.37 -24.02
CA HIS A 361 0.88 -17.65 -22.78
C HIS A 361 -0.42 -17.29 -22.12
N GLN A 362 -0.54 -17.57 -20.85
CA GLN A 362 -1.78 -17.43 -20.12
C GLN A 362 -2.28 -16.00 -20.07
N GLY A 363 -1.40 -15.05 -19.81
CA GLY A 363 -1.74 -13.64 -19.84
C GLY A 363 -2.22 -13.18 -21.21
N GLN A 364 -1.58 -13.64 -22.28
CA GLN A 364 -1.99 -13.32 -23.65
C GLN A 364 -3.40 -13.84 -23.94
N ILE A 365 -3.71 -15.06 -23.57
CA ILE A 365 -5.02 -15.68 -23.72
C ILE A 365 -6.08 -14.91 -22.94
N GLU A 366 -5.81 -14.56 -21.69
CA GLU A 366 -6.77 -13.85 -20.84
C GLU A 366 -7.04 -12.44 -21.35
N VAL A 367 -6.04 -11.70 -21.79
CA VAL A 367 -6.22 -10.37 -22.37
C VAL A 367 -7.08 -10.43 -23.63
N ALA A 368 -6.78 -11.34 -24.54
CA ALA A 368 -7.58 -11.53 -25.75
C ALA A 368 -9.03 -11.87 -25.41
N PHE A 369 -9.23 -12.71 -24.41
CA PHE A 369 -10.57 -13.06 -23.91
C PHE A 369 -11.34 -11.84 -23.39
N ARG A 370 -10.70 -10.99 -22.59
CA ARG A 370 -11.32 -9.76 -22.08
C ARG A 370 -11.73 -8.84 -23.23
N PHE A 371 -10.86 -8.67 -24.22
CA PHE A 371 -11.20 -7.88 -25.42
C PHE A 371 -12.39 -8.44 -26.16
N ARG A 372 -12.44 -9.76 -26.40
CA ARG A 372 -13.62 -10.38 -27.05
C ARG A 372 -14.89 -10.15 -26.24
N SER A 373 -14.83 -10.34 -24.93
CA SER A 373 -16.01 -10.17 -24.05
C SER A 373 -16.56 -8.74 -24.05
N LEU A 374 -15.72 -7.76 -24.27
CA LEU A 374 -16.09 -6.34 -24.29
C LEU A 374 -16.53 -5.87 -25.68
N LEU A 375 -16.02 -6.50 -26.72
CA LEU A 375 -16.20 -6.07 -28.11
C LEU A 375 -17.10 -6.98 -28.94
N ASP A 376 -17.64 -8.04 -28.35
CA ASP A 376 -18.49 -8.99 -29.06
C ASP A 376 -19.80 -8.32 -29.52
N SER A 377 -19.89 -8.08 -30.82
CA SER A 377 -21.02 -7.37 -31.43
C SER A 377 -22.31 -8.19 -31.51
N ASP A 378 -22.24 -9.52 -31.36
CA ASP A 378 -23.42 -10.35 -31.39
C ASP A 378 -24.20 -10.30 -30.05
N HIS A 379 -23.44 -10.25 -28.93
CA HIS A 379 -24.04 -10.09 -27.61
C HIS A 379 -24.24 -8.62 -27.21
N HIS A 380 -23.37 -7.74 -27.66
CA HIS A 380 -23.35 -6.33 -27.30
C HIS A 380 -23.15 -5.46 -28.57
N PRO A 381 -24.16 -5.34 -29.44
CA PRO A 381 -24.01 -4.70 -30.74
C PRO A 381 -23.36 -3.32 -30.66
N SER A 382 -22.37 -3.07 -31.50
CA SER A 382 -21.72 -1.77 -31.67
C SER A 382 -22.08 -1.14 -32.98
N GLU A 383 -22.77 0.01 -32.95
CA GLU A 383 -23.07 0.81 -34.13
C GLU A 383 -21.80 1.43 -34.74
N ILE A 384 -20.81 1.72 -33.87
CA ILE A 384 -19.50 2.22 -34.31
C ILE A 384 -18.80 1.17 -35.16
N ALA A 385 -18.74 -0.08 -34.69
CA ALA A 385 -18.15 -1.18 -35.46
C ALA A 385 -18.84 -1.42 -36.79
N GLU A 386 -20.15 -1.41 -36.81
CA GLU A 386 -20.93 -1.54 -38.05
C GLU A 386 -20.65 -0.40 -39.04
N SER A 387 -20.44 0.83 -38.57
CA SER A 387 -20.20 1.99 -39.41
C SER A 387 -18.95 1.89 -40.29
N HIS A 388 -17.95 1.07 -39.87
CA HIS A 388 -16.70 0.89 -40.62
C HIS A 388 -16.42 -0.57 -41.04
N ARG A 389 -17.46 -1.41 -41.07
CA ARG A 389 -17.36 -2.84 -41.41
C ARG A 389 -16.67 -3.10 -42.73
N PHE A 390 -16.82 -2.21 -43.70
CA PHE A 390 -16.23 -2.30 -45.02
C PHE A 390 -15.14 -1.26 -45.30
N CYS A 391 -14.45 -0.81 -44.25
CA CYS A 391 -13.37 0.16 -44.39
C CYS A 391 -12.15 -0.42 -45.13
N ASP A 392 -11.33 0.44 -45.73
CA ASP A 392 -10.13 0.07 -46.48
C ASP A 392 -8.91 -0.27 -45.61
N ARG A 393 -9.04 -0.26 -44.29
CA ARG A 393 -7.94 -0.52 -43.40
C ARG A 393 -7.56 -1.99 -43.44
N VAL A 394 -6.28 -2.26 -43.75
CA VAL A 394 -5.75 -3.61 -43.84
C VAL A 394 -5.39 -4.13 -42.45
N GLN A 395 -4.77 -3.30 -41.63
CA GLN A 395 -4.29 -3.67 -40.26
C GLN A 395 -4.39 -2.48 -39.31
N ASP A 396 -4.67 -2.79 -38.04
CA ASP A 396 -4.61 -1.81 -36.97
C ASP A 396 -3.16 -1.60 -36.49
N ALA A 397 -2.95 -0.49 -35.82
CA ALA A 397 -1.70 -0.21 -35.13
C ALA A 397 -1.40 -1.27 -34.06
N TYR A 398 -0.11 -1.49 -33.78
CA TYR A 398 0.33 -2.45 -32.75
C TYR A 398 -0.22 -2.12 -31.36
N THR A 399 -0.37 -0.83 -31.05
CA THR A 399 -0.93 -0.39 -29.77
C THR A 399 -2.39 -0.84 -29.54
N LEU A 400 -3.06 -1.28 -30.57
CA LEU A 400 -4.41 -1.86 -30.54
C LEU A 400 -4.36 -3.37 -30.67
N ARG A 401 -3.82 -3.88 -31.80
CA ARG A 401 -3.88 -5.31 -32.10
C ARG A 401 -2.90 -6.18 -31.33
N CYS A 402 -1.82 -5.60 -30.76
CA CYS A 402 -0.84 -6.33 -29.98
C CYS A 402 -1.08 -6.23 -28.45
N CYS A 403 -2.24 -5.74 -28.02
CA CYS A 403 -2.60 -5.72 -26.62
C CYS A 403 -2.52 -7.10 -25.93
N PRO A 404 -2.96 -8.21 -26.54
CA PRO A 404 -2.81 -9.53 -25.91
C PRO A 404 -1.35 -9.88 -25.60
N GLN A 405 -0.43 -9.56 -26.49
CA GLN A 405 0.99 -9.84 -26.32
C GLN A 405 1.64 -8.92 -25.29
N VAL A 406 1.35 -7.63 -25.33
CA VAL A 406 1.98 -6.62 -24.45
C VAL A 406 1.34 -6.61 -23.07
N HIS A 407 0.02 -6.54 -22.97
CA HIS A 407 -0.68 -6.62 -21.69
C HIS A 407 -0.55 -8.03 -21.08
N GLY A 408 -0.46 -9.06 -21.92
CA GLY A 408 -0.34 -10.45 -21.50
C GLY A 408 0.90 -10.71 -20.66
N VAL A 409 2.06 -10.25 -21.12
CA VAL A 409 3.31 -10.43 -20.36
C VAL A 409 3.29 -9.68 -19.03
N VAL A 410 2.59 -8.56 -18.97
CA VAL A 410 2.38 -7.83 -17.71
C VAL A 410 1.57 -8.67 -16.73
N ASN A 411 0.47 -9.27 -17.18
CA ASN A 411 -0.36 -10.16 -16.34
C ASN A 411 0.46 -11.35 -15.82
N ASP A 412 1.28 -11.97 -16.66
CA ASP A 412 2.12 -13.10 -16.25
C ASP A 412 3.22 -12.69 -15.28
N THR A 413 3.79 -11.49 -15.45
CA THR A 413 4.75 -10.91 -14.49
C THR A 413 4.11 -10.69 -13.13
N ILE A 414 2.91 -10.11 -13.10
CA ILE A 414 2.17 -9.88 -11.85
C ILE A 414 1.89 -11.21 -11.14
N ALA A 415 1.48 -12.23 -11.87
CA ALA A 415 1.23 -13.57 -11.31
C ALA A 415 2.50 -14.18 -10.69
N PHE A 416 3.64 -14.05 -11.34
CA PHE A 416 4.94 -14.50 -10.84
C PHE A 416 5.32 -13.76 -9.54
N VAL A 417 5.20 -12.45 -9.54
CA VAL A 417 5.52 -11.61 -8.37
C VAL A 417 4.55 -11.91 -7.22
N ASN A 418 3.27 -12.09 -7.52
CA ASN A 418 2.26 -12.42 -6.51
C ASN A 418 2.59 -13.71 -5.76
N ASN A 419 3.10 -14.73 -6.43
CA ASN A 419 3.52 -15.99 -5.80
C ASN A 419 4.67 -15.77 -4.81
N ILE A 420 5.65 -14.97 -5.18
CA ILE A 420 6.78 -14.64 -4.31
C ILE A 420 6.32 -13.85 -3.09
N ILE A 421 5.52 -12.81 -3.29
CA ILE A 421 5.03 -11.96 -2.20
C ILE A 421 4.13 -12.76 -1.26
N THR A 422 3.25 -13.60 -1.77
CA THR A 422 2.38 -14.45 -0.95
C THR A 422 3.19 -15.42 -0.08
N THR A 423 4.27 -15.98 -0.61
CA THR A 423 5.20 -16.81 0.17
C THR A 423 5.88 -15.98 1.26
N GLU A 424 6.39 -14.78 0.93
CA GLU A 424 7.07 -13.90 1.88
C GLU A 424 6.18 -13.47 3.04
N ILE A 425 4.93 -13.09 2.80
CA ILE A 425 4.04 -12.63 3.88
C ILE A 425 3.64 -13.73 4.86
N ASN A 426 3.90 -15.00 4.52
CA ASN A 426 3.64 -16.15 5.37
C ASN A 426 4.93 -16.85 5.79
N SER A 427 6.08 -16.20 5.69
CA SER A 427 7.40 -16.75 5.97
C SER A 427 7.97 -16.23 7.30
N ALA A 428 8.74 -17.07 7.97
CA ALA A 428 9.57 -16.65 9.09
C ALA A 428 10.85 -16.00 8.56
N THR A 429 10.99 -14.71 8.77
CA THR A 429 12.09 -13.89 8.23
C THR A 429 12.93 -13.25 9.33
N ASP A 430 12.89 -13.82 10.51
CA ASP A 430 13.60 -13.40 11.71
C ASP A 430 14.95 -14.11 11.86
N ASN A 431 15.74 -13.69 12.84
CA ASN A 431 17.01 -14.33 13.22
C ASN A 431 17.48 -13.87 14.61
N PRO A 432 18.01 -14.79 15.45
CA PRO A 432 17.96 -16.24 15.27
C PRO A 432 16.54 -16.77 15.39
N MET A 433 16.27 -17.89 14.71
CA MET A 433 14.97 -18.54 14.82
C MET A 433 14.94 -19.56 15.97
N VAL A 434 13.80 -19.64 16.64
CA VAL A 434 13.55 -20.54 17.76
C VAL A 434 12.73 -21.73 17.27
N PHE A 435 13.29 -22.92 17.39
CA PHE A 435 12.62 -24.19 17.06
C PHE A 435 12.20 -24.88 18.36
N ALA A 436 10.99 -24.61 18.80
CA ALA A 436 10.50 -25.02 20.12
C ALA A 436 10.52 -26.55 20.30
N ASP A 437 10.15 -27.32 19.27
CA ASP A 437 10.10 -28.79 19.34
C ASP A 437 11.47 -29.41 19.59
N ARG A 438 12.53 -28.82 19.08
CA ARG A 438 13.92 -29.24 19.29
C ARG A 438 14.61 -28.52 20.43
N LYS A 439 13.98 -27.51 21.01
CA LYS A 439 14.57 -26.62 22.03
C LYS A 439 15.87 -25.98 21.59
N GLU A 440 15.93 -25.60 20.31
CA GLU A 440 17.11 -25.03 19.67
C GLU A 440 16.84 -23.64 19.12
N THR A 441 17.91 -22.84 19.07
CA THR A 441 17.93 -21.59 18.30
C THR A 441 18.97 -21.74 17.20
N ILE A 442 18.62 -21.34 15.99
CA ILE A 442 19.49 -21.46 14.82
C ILE A 442 19.58 -20.12 14.13
N SER A 443 20.82 -19.69 13.86
CA SER A 443 21.09 -18.46 13.10
C SER A 443 21.21 -18.80 11.61
N GLY A 444 20.45 -18.08 10.79
CA GLY A 444 20.42 -18.25 9.33
C GLY A 444 20.35 -16.92 8.62
N GLY A 445 19.75 -16.90 7.44
CA GLY A 445 19.71 -15.74 6.57
C GLY A 445 18.32 -15.35 6.05
N ASN A 446 17.23 -15.83 6.63
CA ASN A 446 15.87 -15.55 6.15
C ASN A 446 15.44 -14.09 6.27
N PHE A 447 16.21 -13.29 6.97
CA PHE A 447 16.03 -11.84 7.02
C PHE A 447 16.42 -11.13 5.72
N HIS A 448 17.14 -11.82 4.80
CA HIS A 448 17.63 -11.19 3.57
C HIS A 448 16.48 -10.85 2.63
N GLY A 449 16.41 -9.60 2.18
CA GLY A 449 15.32 -9.10 1.34
C GLY A 449 15.44 -9.37 -0.15
N GLU A 450 16.34 -10.23 -0.61
CA GLU A 450 16.62 -10.43 -2.04
C GLU A 450 15.43 -10.96 -2.83
N TYR A 451 14.66 -11.92 -2.29
CA TYR A 451 13.48 -12.45 -2.97
C TYR A 451 12.43 -11.37 -3.28
N PRO A 452 11.93 -10.62 -2.30
CA PRO A 452 10.96 -9.58 -2.61
C PRO A 452 11.57 -8.42 -3.39
N ALA A 453 12.85 -8.11 -3.20
CA ALA A 453 13.53 -7.05 -3.96
C ALA A 453 13.55 -7.35 -5.45
N LYS A 454 14.00 -8.56 -5.86
CA LYS A 454 13.97 -8.98 -7.26
C LYS A 454 12.56 -8.98 -7.83
N ALA A 455 11.62 -9.54 -7.09
CA ALA A 455 10.22 -9.60 -7.53
C ALA A 455 9.65 -8.22 -7.81
N LEU A 456 9.93 -7.24 -6.95
CA LEU A 456 9.40 -5.88 -7.11
C LEU A 456 10.09 -5.10 -8.22
N ASP A 457 11.37 -5.34 -8.47
CA ASP A 457 12.05 -4.82 -9.67
C ASP A 457 11.43 -5.39 -10.96
N TYR A 458 11.14 -6.69 -10.99
CA TYR A 458 10.44 -7.32 -12.13
C TYR A 458 9.03 -6.73 -12.28
N LEU A 459 8.34 -6.49 -11.20
CA LEU A 459 7.00 -5.89 -11.22
C LEU A 459 7.02 -4.50 -11.86
N ALA A 460 7.95 -3.66 -11.46
CA ALA A 460 8.10 -2.32 -12.02
C ALA A 460 8.35 -2.37 -13.53
N ILE A 461 9.27 -3.23 -13.96
CA ILE A 461 9.59 -3.44 -15.37
C ILE A 461 8.37 -3.95 -16.15
N GLY A 462 7.65 -4.91 -15.58
CA GLY A 462 6.45 -5.44 -16.23
C GLY A 462 5.34 -4.40 -16.36
N VAL A 463 4.96 -3.80 -15.24
CA VAL A 463 3.76 -2.92 -15.19
C VAL A 463 3.95 -1.61 -15.94
N HIS A 464 5.18 -1.08 -16.03
CA HIS A 464 5.42 0.18 -16.76
C HIS A 464 4.91 0.11 -18.21
N GLU A 465 4.94 -1.08 -18.85
CA GLU A 465 4.50 -1.25 -20.23
C GLU A 465 3.02 -0.87 -20.45
N LEU A 466 2.19 -1.03 -19.43
CA LEU A 466 0.79 -0.59 -19.53
C LEU A 466 0.68 0.90 -19.78
N ALA A 467 1.54 1.69 -19.12
CA ALA A 467 1.61 3.14 -19.36
C ALA A 467 2.27 3.46 -20.70
N ALA A 468 3.34 2.76 -21.04
CA ALA A 468 4.07 3.00 -22.29
C ALA A 468 3.18 2.79 -23.52
N ILE A 469 2.43 1.70 -23.57
CA ILE A 469 1.50 1.43 -24.66
C ILE A 469 0.27 2.35 -24.61
N SER A 470 -0.22 2.68 -23.41
CA SER A 470 -1.34 3.61 -23.21
C SER A 470 -1.01 5.01 -23.74
N GLU A 471 0.16 5.53 -23.44
CA GLU A 471 0.60 6.84 -23.93
C GLU A 471 0.61 6.89 -25.46
N ARG A 472 1.05 5.82 -26.11
CA ARG A 472 1.00 5.70 -27.57
C ARG A 472 -0.43 5.72 -28.12
N ARG A 473 -1.37 5.11 -27.42
CA ARG A 473 -2.79 5.19 -27.77
C ARG A 473 -3.35 6.60 -27.57
N ILE A 474 -2.95 7.30 -26.52
CA ILE A 474 -3.32 8.69 -26.28
C ILE A 474 -2.83 9.59 -27.44
N GLU A 475 -1.60 9.40 -27.88
CA GLU A 475 -1.05 10.13 -29.03
C GLU A 475 -1.90 9.88 -30.27
N ARG A 476 -2.28 8.63 -30.55
CA ARG A 476 -3.14 8.30 -31.69
C ARG A 476 -4.52 8.95 -31.61
N LEU A 477 -5.12 9.02 -30.42
CA LEU A 477 -6.40 9.67 -30.21
C LEU A 477 -6.32 11.18 -30.46
N CYS A 478 -5.26 11.82 -30.03
CA CYS A 478 -5.06 13.28 -30.15
C CYS A 478 -4.58 13.72 -31.53
N ASN A 479 -3.98 12.81 -32.29
CA ASN A 479 -3.41 13.12 -33.62
C ASN A 479 -4.46 12.90 -34.73
N PRO A 480 -4.94 13.95 -35.38
CA PRO A 480 -6.01 13.83 -36.38
C PRO A 480 -5.63 13.00 -37.59
N SER A 481 -4.34 12.92 -37.93
CA SER A 481 -3.85 12.08 -39.02
C SER A 481 -3.99 10.59 -38.72
N LEU A 482 -4.06 10.20 -37.45
CA LEU A 482 -4.15 8.81 -37.00
C LEU A 482 -5.57 8.43 -36.55
N SER A 483 -6.29 9.37 -35.93
CA SER A 483 -7.63 9.12 -35.38
C SER A 483 -8.77 9.40 -36.32
N GLU A 484 -8.57 10.28 -37.31
CA GLU A 484 -9.65 10.86 -38.14
C GLU A 484 -10.66 11.64 -37.28
N LEU A 485 -10.30 12.03 -36.08
CA LEU A 485 -11.08 12.88 -35.19
C LEU A 485 -10.49 14.30 -35.18
N PRO A 486 -11.20 15.30 -34.65
CA PRO A 486 -10.65 16.64 -34.53
C PRO A 486 -9.34 16.67 -33.74
N PRO A 487 -8.37 17.54 -34.09
CA PRO A 487 -7.11 17.66 -33.39
C PRO A 487 -7.31 17.84 -31.90
N PHE A 488 -6.60 17.07 -31.10
CA PHE A 488 -6.64 17.10 -29.63
C PHE A 488 -8.05 16.94 -29.02
N LEU A 489 -8.95 16.32 -29.78
CA LEU A 489 -10.31 15.94 -29.34
C LEU A 489 -11.13 17.13 -28.84
N VAL A 490 -11.03 18.26 -29.51
CA VAL A 490 -11.76 19.46 -29.12
C VAL A 490 -12.32 20.17 -30.37
N THR A 491 -13.47 20.79 -30.20
CA THR A 491 -14.06 21.67 -31.22
C THR A 491 -13.43 23.07 -31.16
N GLU A 492 -13.52 23.85 -32.21
CA GLU A 492 -12.96 25.20 -32.31
C GLU A 492 -11.45 25.21 -31.94
N GLY A 493 -10.68 24.33 -32.58
CA GLY A 493 -9.23 24.25 -32.39
C GLY A 493 -8.55 25.58 -32.69
N GLY A 494 -7.56 25.92 -31.87
CA GLY A 494 -6.94 27.22 -31.87
C GLY A 494 -7.44 28.09 -30.73
N LEU A 495 -8.74 28.30 -30.61
CA LEU A 495 -9.37 28.88 -29.42
C LEU A 495 -9.27 27.89 -28.25
N ASN A 496 -9.49 26.62 -28.52
CA ASN A 496 -9.33 25.52 -27.54
C ASN A 496 -8.14 24.64 -27.93
N SER A 497 -7.45 24.14 -26.93
CA SER A 497 -6.30 23.22 -27.05
C SER A 497 -6.64 21.77 -26.68
N GLY A 498 -7.75 21.53 -25.99
CA GLY A 498 -8.25 20.19 -25.66
C GLY A 498 -7.26 19.34 -24.86
N PHE A 499 -6.96 18.16 -25.38
CA PHE A 499 -6.11 17.16 -24.72
C PHE A 499 -4.61 17.29 -25.06
N MET A 500 -4.18 18.38 -25.71
CA MET A 500 -2.79 18.57 -26.12
C MET A 500 -1.83 18.36 -24.95
N ILE A 501 -2.04 19.02 -23.83
CA ILE A 501 -1.16 18.97 -22.66
C ILE A 501 -1.43 17.75 -21.77
N ALA A 502 -2.63 17.22 -21.77
CA ALA A 502 -2.90 15.93 -21.11
C ALA A 502 -2.02 14.82 -21.70
N HIS A 503 -1.84 14.80 -23.02
CA HIS A 503 -0.88 13.89 -23.66
C HIS A 503 0.56 14.17 -23.19
N CYS A 504 0.96 15.42 -23.08
CA CYS A 504 2.29 15.77 -22.55
C CYS A 504 2.49 15.26 -21.12
N THR A 505 1.46 15.34 -20.29
CA THR A 505 1.51 14.80 -18.93
C THR A 505 1.73 13.28 -18.95
N ALA A 506 0.99 12.57 -19.79
CA ALA A 506 1.17 11.13 -19.96
C ALA A 506 2.61 10.78 -20.41
N ALA A 507 3.12 11.52 -21.39
CA ALA A 507 4.49 11.35 -21.89
C ALA A 507 5.55 11.62 -20.81
N ALA A 508 5.34 12.65 -19.98
CA ALA A 508 6.22 12.95 -18.85
C ALA A 508 6.26 11.79 -17.83
N LEU A 509 5.11 11.26 -17.47
CA LEU A 509 5.01 10.14 -16.53
C LEU A 509 5.66 8.86 -17.08
N VAL A 510 5.50 8.57 -18.35
CA VAL A 510 6.14 7.43 -19.02
C VAL A 510 7.66 7.60 -19.04
N SER A 511 8.15 8.82 -19.27
CA SER A 511 9.58 9.12 -19.23
C SER A 511 10.16 8.89 -17.82
N GLU A 512 9.47 9.35 -16.78
CA GLU A 512 9.88 9.10 -15.39
C GLU A 512 9.90 7.61 -15.07
N ASN A 513 8.91 6.84 -15.54
CA ASN A 513 8.86 5.41 -15.35
C ASN A 513 10.09 4.68 -15.94
N LYS A 514 10.63 5.16 -17.05
CA LYS A 514 11.85 4.56 -17.64
C LYS A 514 13.03 4.61 -16.67
N ALA A 515 13.21 5.73 -15.97
CA ALA A 515 14.23 5.86 -14.95
C ALA A 515 13.91 5.00 -13.71
N LEU A 516 12.65 4.99 -13.27
CA LEU A 516 12.21 4.22 -12.10
C LEU A 516 12.26 2.70 -12.33
N CYS A 517 12.29 2.25 -13.57
CA CYS A 517 12.44 0.81 -13.90
C CYS A 517 13.89 0.31 -13.82
N HIS A 518 14.87 1.20 -13.54
CA HIS A 518 16.22 0.73 -13.27
C HIS A 518 16.22 -0.14 -12.00
N PRO A 519 16.70 -1.39 -12.08
CA PRO A 519 16.60 -2.33 -10.96
C PRO A 519 17.44 -1.89 -9.76
N SER A 520 16.82 -1.76 -8.58
CA SER A 520 17.56 -1.47 -7.34
C SER A 520 18.30 -2.68 -6.81
N SER A 521 17.76 -3.87 -6.98
CA SER A 521 18.32 -5.11 -6.46
C SER A 521 19.62 -5.54 -7.12
N VAL A 522 20.09 -4.83 -8.14
CA VAL A 522 21.43 -5.01 -8.73
C VAL A 522 22.51 -4.16 -8.06
N ASP A 523 22.15 -3.27 -7.15
CA ASP A 523 23.04 -2.30 -6.48
C ASP A 523 23.51 -2.81 -5.11
N SER A 524 23.98 -4.06 -5.02
CA SER A 524 24.49 -4.59 -3.77
C SER A 524 25.77 -3.87 -3.33
N LEU A 525 25.93 -3.71 -2.01
CA LEU A 525 27.10 -3.09 -1.39
C LEU A 525 27.36 -3.71 -0.02
N SER A 526 28.38 -3.23 0.70
CA SER A 526 28.75 -3.75 2.01
C SER A 526 28.44 -2.73 3.12
N THR A 527 27.83 -3.21 4.20
CA THR A 527 27.51 -2.43 5.39
C THR A 527 27.92 -3.18 6.66
N SER A 528 27.76 -2.54 7.84
CA SER A 528 27.92 -3.17 9.16
C SER A 528 29.31 -3.78 9.36
N ALA A 529 30.36 -3.01 9.04
CA ALA A 529 31.74 -3.44 9.10
C ALA A 529 31.98 -4.76 8.33
N ALA A 530 31.45 -4.84 7.13
CA ALA A 530 31.52 -5.97 6.20
C ALA A 530 30.86 -7.28 6.70
N THR A 531 30.08 -7.23 7.76
CA THR A 531 29.23 -8.37 8.18
C THR A 531 28.07 -8.55 7.19
N GLU A 532 27.47 -7.44 6.76
CA GLU A 532 26.41 -7.38 5.74
C GLU A 532 27.03 -6.97 4.41
N ASP A 533 27.77 -7.88 3.77
CA ASP A 533 28.54 -7.61 2.55
C ASP A 533 27.77 -7.90 1.26
N HIS A 534 26.50 -8.23 1.36
CA HIS A 534 25.57 -8.33 0.25
C HIS A 534 24.17 -7.89 0.69
N VAL A 535 23.65 -6.85 0.06
CA VAL A 535 22.37 -6.23 0.41
C VAL A 535 21.39 -6.29 -0.76
N SER A 536 20.09 -6.24 -0.49
CA SER A 536 19.04 -6.42 -1.49
C SER A 536 18.57 -5.12 -2.14
N MET A 537 18.65 -4.00 -1.45
CA MET A 537 18.01 -2.71 -1.81
C MET A 537 16.49 -2.82 -2.01
N GLY A 538 15.86 -3.77 -1.32
CA GLY A 538 14.45 -4.06 -1.50
C GLY A 538 13.50 -2.95 -1.11
N GLY A 539 13.86 -2.13 -0.11
CA GLY A 539 13.04 -0.97 0.27
C GLY A 539 12.91 0.03 -0.87
N TRP A 540 13.99 0.31 -1.58
CA TRP A 540 13.97 1.17 -2.77
C TRP A 540 13.24 0.52 -3.93
N ALA A 541 13.45 -0.78 -4.16
CA ALA A 541 12.70 -1.54 -5.17
C ALA A 541 11.18 -1.44 -4.94
N ALA A 542 10.74 -1.61 -3.71
CA ALA A 542 9.31 -1.53 -3.33
C ALA A 542 8.74 -0.13 -3.57
N ARG A 543 9.44 0.91 -3.13
CA ARG A 543 8.97 2.29 -3.31
C ARG A 543 8.91 2.69 -4.78
N LYS A 544 9.88 2.27 -5.58
CA LYS A 544 9.86 2.52 -7.04
C LYS A 544 8.71 1.79 -7.71
N ALA A 545 8.47 0.54 -7.37
CA ALA A 545 7.36 -0.23 -7.92
C ALA A 545 6.00 0.47 -7.67
N LEU A 546 5.77 0.93 -6.46
CA LEU A 546 4.56 1.70 -6.12
C LEU A 546 4.45 2.98 -6.94
N LYS A 547 5.55 3.70 -7.13
CA LYS A 547 5.57 4.94 -7.91
C LYS A 547 5.28 4.69 -9.39
N VAL A 548 5.86 3.64 -9.96
CA VAL A 548 5.58 3.22 -11.34
C VAL A 548 4.11 2.89 -11.53
N ILE A 549 3.52 2.13 -10.60
CA ILE A 549 2.10 1.76 -10.66
C ILE A 549 1.19 2.98 -10.57
N GLU A 550 1.50 3.93 -9.70
CA GLU A 550 0.75 5.19 -9.61
C GLU A 550 0.77 5.95 -10.94
N HIS A 551 1.93 6.05 -11.58
CA HIS A 551 2.04 6.67 -12.90
C HIS A 551 1.26 5.90 -13.97
N VAL A 552 1.26 4.57 -13.93
CA VAL A 552 0.47 3.73 -14.83
C VAL A 552 -1.02 4.03 -14.66
N GLU A 553 -1.51 4.10 -13.45
CA GLU A 553 -2.91 4.44 -13.16
C GLU A 553 -3.28 5.82 -13.70
N GLN A 554 -2.41 6.80 -13.53
CA GLN A 554 -2.62 8.18 -14.01
C GLN A 554 -2.61 8.27 -15.54
N VAL A 555 -1.70 7.58 -16.21
CA VAL A 555 -1.65 7.55 -17.68
C VAL A 555 -2.90 6.89 -18.26
N LEU A 556 -3.35 5.78 -17.67
CA LEU A 556 -4.59 5.13 -18.08
C LEU A 556 -5.83 5.98 -17.80
N ALA A 557 -5.83 6.77 -16.76
CA ALA A 557 -6.88 7.76 -16.50
C ALA A 557 -6.97 8.78 -17.64
N ILE A 558 -5.83 9.27 -18.10
CA ILE A 558 -5.78 10.20 -19.26
C ILE A 558 -6.27 9.53 -20.53
N GLU A 559 -5.87 8.28 -20.79
CA GLU A 559 -6.38 7.52 -21.95
C GLU A 559 -7.90 7.35 -21.86
N LEU A 560 -8.42 7.00 -20.71
CA LEU A 560 -9.86 6.82 -20.52
C LEU A 560 -10.64 8.09 -20.78
N LEU A 561 -10.16 9.24 -20.31
CA LEU A 561 -10.75 10.54 -20.60
C LEU A 561 -10.70 10.87 -22.09
N ALA A 562 -9.57 10.63 -22.73
CA ALA A 562 -9.39 10.86 -24.16
C ALA A 562 -10.31 9.96 -25.00
N ALA A 563 -10.43 8.68 -24.63
CA ALA A 563 -11.32 7.75 -25.31
C ALA A 563 -12.81 8.16 -25.16
N CYS A 564 -13.23 8.55 -23.96
CA CYS A 564 -14.59 9.05 -23.74
C CYS A 564 -14.86 10.34 -24.53
N GLN A 565 -13.88 11.22 -24.63
CA GLN A 565 -13.99 12.42 -25.46
C GLN A 565 -14.12 12.06 -26.94
N GLY A 566 -13.35 11.05 -27.39
CA GLY A 566 -13.49 10.54 -28.76
C GLY A 566 -14.88 10.01 -29.07
N ILE A 567 -15.54 9.37 -28.14
CA ILE A 567 -16.92 8.90 -28.25
C ILE A 567 -17.86 10.06 -28.55
N GLU A 568 -17.64 11.24 -27.98
CA GLU A 568 -18.49 12.43 -28.24
C GLU A 568 -18.56 12.79 -29.74
N PHE A 569 -17.45 12.58 -30.47
CA PHE A 569 -17.38 12.87 -31.88
C PHE A 569 -18.00 11.78 -32.79
N LEU A 570 -18.30 10.63 -32.21
CA LEU A 570 -18.91 9.50 -32.91
C LEU A 570 -20.43 9.42 -32.69
N ARG A 571 -20.95 10.15 -31.71
CA ARG A 571 -22.40 10.21 -31.49
C ARG A 571 -23.15 10.67 -32.74
N PRO A 572 -24.32 10.13 -33.07
CA PRO A 572 -25.18 9.28 -32.24
C PRO A 572 -24.83 7.78 -32.20
N LEU A 573 -23.74 7.34 -32.86
CA LEU A 573 -23.36 5.95 -32.88
C LEU A 573 -22.96 5.50 -31.49
N ARG A 574 -23.40 4.30 -31.07
CA ARG A 574 -23.13 3.73 -29.76
C ARG A 574 -22.17 2.55 -29.88
N SER A 575 -21.31 2.39 -28.86
CA SER A 575 -20.44 1.23 -28.70
C SER A 575 -21.21 0.04 -28.09
N THR A 576 -20.48 -1.01 -27.74
CA THR A 576 -21.05 -2.17 -27.03
C THR A 576 -21.61 -1.77 -25.67
N THR A 577 -22.56 -2.55 -25.15
CA THR A 577 -23.17 -2.27 -23.84
C THR A 577 -22.15 -2.13 -22.72
N PRO A 578 -21.17 -3.04 -22.51
CA PRO A 578 -20.20 -2.86 -21.41
C PRO A 578 -19.35 -1.61 -21.57
N LEU A 579 -18.95 -1.24 -22.78
CA LEU A 579 -18.14 -0.03 -23.02
C LEU A 579 -18.97 1.24 -22.84
N GLU A 580 -20.26 1.22 -23.20
CA GLU A 580 -21.17 2.33 -22.90
C GLU A 580 -21.37 2.50 -21.38
N LYS A 581 -21.37 1.41 -20.61
CA LYS A 581 -21.43 1.48 -19.14
C LYS A 581 -20.17 2.12 -18.55
N VAL A 582 -19.03 1.85 -19.11
CA VAL A 582 -17.76 2.51 -18.72
C VAL A 582 -17.82 4.00 -19.05
N TYR A 583 -18.30 4.36 -20.26
CA TYR A 583 -18.52 5.75 -20.64
C TYR A 583 -19.46 6.46 -19.65
N ASP A 584 -20.61 5.87 -19.34
CA ASP A 584 -21.57 6.43 -18.38
C ASP A 584 -20.94 6.64 -17.00
N LEU A 585 -20.11 5.69 -16.54
CA LEU A 585 -19.38 5.80 -15.28
C LEU A 585 -18.46 7.04 -15.27
N VAL A 586 -17.68 7.23 -16.33
CA VAL A 586 -16.79 8.40 -16.44
C VAL A 586 -17.61 9.69 -16.46
N ARG A 587 -18.72 9.71 -17.22
CA ARG A 587 -19.59 10.88 -17.31
C ARG A 587 -20.34 11.20 -16.03
N SER A 588 -20.44 10.25 -15.09
CA SER A 588 -20.99 10.51 -13.76
C SER A 588 -20.10 11.42 -12.91
N VAL A 589 -18.80 11.52 -13.24
CA VAL A 589 -17.82 12.33 -12.48
C VAL A 589 -17.10 13.38 -13.32
N VAL A 590 -17.07 13.22 -14.66
CA VAL A 590 -16.40 14.13 -15.59
C VAL A 590 -17.33 14.40 -16.77
N ARG A 591 -17.72 15.65 -16.94
CA ARG A 591 -18.54 16.07 -18.08
C ARG A 591 -17.74 16.12 -19.39
N PRO A 592 -18.41 16.04 -20.57
CA PRO A 592 -17.72 16.17 -21.85
C PRO A 592 -16.90 17.47 -21.95
N TRP A 593 -15.83 17.42 -22.73
CA TRP A 593 -14.94 18.54 -22.97
C TRP A 593 -15.44 19.37 -24.17
N ILE A 594 -16.32 20.32 -23.90
CA ILE A 594 -16.92 21.17 -24.93
C ILE A 594 -16.00 22.37 -25.22
N LYS A 595 -15.46 22.98 -24.20
CA LYS A 595 -14.47 24.06 -24.26
C LYS A 595 -13.42 23.87 -23.16
N ASP A 596 -12.27 24.49 -23.35
CA ASP A 596 -11.16 24.37 -22.40
C ASP A 596 -11.57 24.78 -20.99
N ARG A 597 -11.07 24.03 -20.02
CA ARG A 597 -11.27 24.23 -18.60
C ARG A 597 -10.09 23.64 -17.81
N PHE A 598 -10.06 23.86 -16.51
CA PHE A 598 -9.07 23.27 -15.61
C PHE A 598 -9.21 21.73 -15.62
N MET A 599 -8.23 21.03 -16.19
CA MET A 599 -8.31 19.58 -16.46
C MET A 599 -7.82 18.71 -15.32
N ALA A 600 -6.89 19.17 -14.47
CA ALA A 600 -6.31 18.35 -13.42
C ALA A 600 -7.35 17.68 -12.51
N PRO A 601 -8.44 18.34 -12.08
CA PRO A 601 -9.49 17.70 -11.30
C PRO A 601 -10.18 16.54 -12.02
N ASP A 602 -10.33 16.64 -13.35
CA ASP A 602 -10.93 15.57 -14.17
C ASP A 602 -10.02 14.34 -14.22
N ILE A 603 -8.72 14.55 -14.35
CA ILE A 603 -7.72 13.46 -14.31
C ILE A 603 -7.73 12.80 -12.94
N GLU A 604 -7.77 13.57 -11.85
CA GLU A 604 -7.82 13.04 -10.49
C GLU A 604 -9.10 12.22 -10.24
N ALA A 605 -10.25 12.71 -10.68
CA ALA A 605 -11.51 12.01 -10.54
C ALA A 605 -11.50 10.66 -11.28
N THR A 606 -10.94 10.63 -12.49
CA THR A 606 -10.84 9.42 -13.31
C THR A 606 -9.79 8.45 -12.74
N HIS A 607 -8.65 8.96 -12.27
CA HIS A 607 -7.64 8.16 -11.56
C HIS A 607 -8.27 7.46 -10.35
N ARG A 608 -9.10 8.16 -9.60
CA ARG A 608 -9.83 7.60 -8.47
C ARG A 608 -10.78 6.46 -8.87
N LEU A 609 -11.49 6.61 -9.97
CA LEU A 609 -12.33 5.52 -10.50
C LEU A 609 -11.51 4.25 -10.75
N LEU A 610 -10.31 4.38 -11.30
CA LEU A 610 -9.41 3.26 -11.56
C LEU A 610 -8.85 2.66 -10.27
N VAL A 611 -8.38 3.48 -9.34
CA VAL A 611 -7.85 3.01 -8.04
C VAL A 611 -8.93 2.29 -7.23
N ASP A 612 -10.16 2.80 -7.25
CA ASP A 612 -11.31 2.19 -6.57
C ASP A 612 -11.91 1.01 -7.36
N GLN A 613 -11.32 0.64 -8.48
CA GLN A 613 -11.75 -0.47 -9.35
C GLN A 613 -13.18 -0.33 -9.89
N LYS A 614 -13.68 0.89 -10.01
CA LYS A 614 -15.05 1.17 -10.49
C LYS A 614 -15.23 0.79 -11.95
N VAL A 615 -14.20 1.00 -12.78
CA VAL A 615 -14.22 0.58 -14.19
C VAL A 615 -14.32 -0.93 -14.30
N TRP A 616 -13.58 -1.67 -13.48
CA TRP A 616 -13.71 -3.12 -13.41
C TRP A 616 -15.10 -3.56 -12.97
N GLU A 617 -15.64 -2.95 -11.93
CA GLU A 617 -16.96 -3.31 -11.37
C GLU A 617 -18.08 -3.22 -12.42
N VAL A 618 -18.07 -2.21 -13.28
CA VAL A 618 -19.12 -2.04 -14.30
C VAL A 618 -18.95 -2.98 -15.49
N ALA A 619 -17.72 -3.37 -15.83
CA ALA A 619 -17.44 -4.28 -16.94
C ALA A 619 -17.47 -5.76 -16.54
N LYS A 620 -17.12 -6.08 -15.30
CA LYS A 620 -16.99 -7.45 -14.79
C LYS A 620 -18.21 -8.35 -15.07
N PRO A 621 -19.47 -7.94 -14.83
CA PRO A 621 -20.63 -8.79 -15.10
C PRO A 621 -20.69 -9.27 -16.54
N TYR A 622 -20.31 -8.43 -17.50
CA TYR A 622 -20.32 -8.76 -18.93
C TYR A 622 -19.19 -9.74 -19.29
N ILE A 623 -18.01 -9.55 -18.71
CA ILE A 623 -16.86 -10.43 -18.91
C ILE A 623 -17.18 -11.82 -18.34
N GLU A 624 -17.73 -11.90 -17.14
CA GLU A 624 -18.11 -13.17 -16.48
C GLU A 624 -19.23 -13.88 -17.23
N LYS A 625 -20.24 -13.15 -17.70
CA LYS A 625 -21.31 -13.73 -18.51
C LYS A 625 -20.76 -14.33 -19.81
N TYR A 626 -19.88 -13.60 -20.50
CA TYR A 626 -19.22 -14.08 -21.70
C TYR A 626 -18.41 -15.35 -21.42
N ARG A 627 -17.70 -15.41 -20.31
CA ARG A 627 -16.94 -16.57 -19.88
C ARG A 627 -17.82 -17.80 -19.68
N ARG A 628 -18.95 -17.64 -19.02
CA ARG A 628 -19.92 -18.73 -18.81
C ARG A 628 -20.52 -19.25 -20.12
N GLU A 629 -20.76 -18.36 -21.06
CA GLU A 629 -21.39 -18.71 -22.37
C GLU A 629 -20.41 -19.37 -23.33
N HIS A 630 -19.11 -19.09 -23.23
CA HIS A 630 -18.09 -19.50 -24.23
C HIS A 630 -17.15 -20.59 -23.74
N ILE A 631 -17.13 -20.93 -22.46
CA ILE A 631 -16.30 -22.03 -21.93
C ILE A 631 -16.62 -23.38 -22.61
N PRO A 632 -17.89 -23.78 -22.84
CA PRO A 632 -18.21 -25.03 -23.51
C PRO A 632 -17.78 -25.10 -24.97
N GLU A 633 -17.57 -23.96 -25.62
CA GLU A 633 -17.17 -23.83 -27.02
C GLU A 633 -15.65 -23.66 -27.17
N SER A 634 -14.90 -23.52 -26.07
CA SER A 634 -13.47 -23.38 -26.13
C SER A 634 -12.83 -24.69 -26.61
N ARG A 635 -12.13 -24.63 -27.73
CA ARG A 635 -11.30 -25.71 -28.22
C ARG A 635 -10.23 -26.06 -27.18
N PRO A 636 -9.61 -27.25 -27.25
CA PRO A 636 -8.58 -27.64 -26.29
C PRO A 636 -7.49 -26.58 -26.22
N ILE A 637 -7.53 -25.81 -25.17
CA ILE A 637 -6.50 -24.87 -24.79
C ILE A 637 -5.40 -25.70 -24.14
N SER A 638 -4.12 -25.31 -24.34
CA SER A 638 -2.98 -25.94 -23.68
C SER A 638 -3.30 -26.17 -22.19
N PRO A 639 -2.99 -27.35 -21.61
CA PRO A 639 -3.25 -27.65 -20.21
C PRO A 639 -2.76 -26.58 -19.23
N THR A 640 -1.72 -25.84 -19.58
CA THR A 640 -1.18 -24.74 -18.79
C THR A 640 -2.09 -23.50 -18.74
N ALA A 641 -2.99 -23.32 -19.70
CA ALA A 641 -3.92 -22.19 -19.72
C ALA A 641 -5.07 -22.33 -18.70
N PHE A 642 -5.39 -23.54 -18.29
CA PHE A 642 -6.43 -23.82 -17.29
C PHE A 642 -5.93 -23.78 -15.85
N SER A 643 -4.64 -23.93 -15.61
CA SER A 643 -4.10 -24.15 -14.28
C SER A 643 -4.19 -22.94 -13.34
N LEU A 644 -4.26 -21.70 -13.84
CA LEU A 644 -4.28 -20.51 -12.98
C LEU A 644 -5.69 -20.01 -12.62
N SER A 645 -6.68 -20.19 -13.45
CA SER A 645 -8.07 -19.90 -13.07
C SER A 645 -8.64 -20.95 -12.12
N ALA A 646 -8.14 -22.18 -12.23
CA ALA A 646 -8.48 -23.29 -11.32
C ALA A 646 -7.70 -23.20 -9.99
N SER A 647 -6.49 -22.64 -9.95
CA SER A 647 -5.69 -22.58 -8.72
C SER A 647 -6.22 -21.62 -7.67
N LYS A 648 -6.98 -20.60 -8.05
CA LYS A 648 -7.68 -19.73 -7.06
C LYS A 648 -8.85 -20.44 -6.37
N SER A 649 -9.45 -21.46 -6.99
CA SER A 649 -10.52 -22.26 -6.37
C SER A 649 -10.01 -23.57 -5.77
N ALA A 650 -8.88 -24.09 -6.22
CA ALA A 650 -8.30 -25.34 -5.77
C ALA A 650 -7.41 -25.22 -4.53
N SER A 651 -6.90 -24.01 -4.22
CA SER A 651 -6.13 -23.78 -2.99
C SER A 651 -6.95 -23.99 -1.70
N TYR A 652 -8.28 -24.03 -1.81
CA TYR A 652 -9.17 -24.35 -0.69
C TYR A 652 -9.48 -25.85 -0.54
N HIS A 653 -9.13 -26.70 -1.52
CA HIS A 653 -9.52 -28.13 -1.53
C HIS A 653 -8.35 -29.14 -1.52
N HIS A 654 -7.09 -28.69 -1.62
CA HIS A 654 -5.96 -29.63 -1.73
C HIS A 654 -5.20 -29.94 -0.43
N HIS A 655 -5.78 -29.66 0.76
CA HIS A 655 -5.17 -30.07 2.03
C HIS A 655 -5.67 -31.40 2.60
N HIS A 656 -6.44 -32.18 1.85
CA HIS A 656 -6.82 -33.52 2.26
C HIS A 656 -6.79 -34.48 1.06
N HIS A 657 -5.63 -35.00 0.74
CA HIS A 657 -5.39 -36.34 0.22
C HIS A 657 -3.95 -36.45 -0.25
N SER A 658 -3.06 -36.69 0.68
CA SER A 658 -1.85 -37.45 0.46
C SER A 658 -2.05 -38.73 1.27
N ASP A 659 -1.73 -39.80 0.65
CA ASP A 659 -1.49 -41.15 1.08
C ASP A 659 -2.47 -42.14 0.50
N SER A 660 -2.12 -42.63 -0.63
CA SER A 660 -2.17 -44.06 -0.91
C SER A 660 -1.05 -44.35 -1.92
N GLU A 661 0.00 -44.93 -1.36
CA GLU A 661 0.95 -45.70 -2.10
C GLU A 661 0.22 -46.79 -2.89
N GLU A 662 0.53 -46.92 -4.15
CA GLU A 662 0.56 -48.22 -4.77
C GLU A 662 1.79 -48.34 -5.67
N HIS A 663 2.69 -49.16 -5.16
CA HIS A 663 3.61 -49.89 -5.98
C HIS A 663 2.85 -50.66 -7.05
N ASP A 664 3.23 -50.60 -8.28
CA ASP A 664 3.46 -51.84 -9.02
C ASP A 664 4.39 -51.62 -10.24
N GLU A 665 5.23 -52.60 -10.36
CA GLU A 665 6.24 -52.93 -11.31
C GLU A 665 5.79 -52.91 -12.78
N LEU A 666 6.60 -52.39 -13.60
CA LEU A 666 7.23 -52.89 -14.85
C LEU A 666 7.64 -51.74 -15.74
#